data_8415d20f937ecbf3475026aa38a89632
#
_entry.id   8415d20f937ecbf3475026aa38a89632
#
_cell.length_a   1.000
_cell.length_b   1.000
_cell.length_c   1.000
_cell.angle_alpha   90.00
_cell.angle_beta   90.00
_cell.angle_gamma   90.00
#
_symmetry.space_group_name_H-M   'P 1'
#
loop_
_entity.id
_entity.type
_entity.pdbx_description
1 polymer ?
#
loop_
_entity_poly.entity_id
_entity_poly.type
_entity_poly.pdbx_seq_one_letter_code
_entity_poly.pdbx_strand_id
1 'polypeptide(L)'
;MKRKKLLKQGACIAVCSTMLATGVTQLIPAYQAQSLVFADEVQQNIKKTTYTADKLTVDWGNAGYELTDGVWKVTFNNQYDQVKWRLPETVDMSTVKSVTFNVKDQKGSVSLKVYKNGDEDADGANTKYELTGADEYSISPTGEGDMVAVGLMTTDNAGSGSAISLVSVTVETDTTPKTPPEIEQNIEDWKKSVTSSDALGENAIAGTGIMLDEIKDNTLMDLVEKHFNAVTFGNELKPDALFNYQLEKSVKTKTVQFDGQDLEVPVVNDAGDSLDFSRADAMVDKILEWNAAHPDRKIRIRGHVLVWHSQTPEWFFHENYDISKPYVDKATMNRRLEWYISSVFDHYFGEAANKKYDGLFYGWDVVNEAVIGNTYRTDKVNPAESLDEIRHGNNSSWWHVYQSNEFIINAFKYANKYAPSDVELYYNDFGETDNIKSEGIIKLISDVKSAQGTRLDAFGMQAHYSVDSFSAAQFKTVAKKYAEAAGKVQLTELDFQASAAYKSGAASKESEYTKMAYCHKQLFDAAKDLKKNGTNVAGITVWGVIEPNSWLHSQSNVGGGADGSKQCPLLFDGKYKAKPAYWAYVDATKLEPLIQDIVVAEQKGDTMSRTEYSFSDDDTQAAFIPTWDKDGLNVLVSVKDATINDTDEVTVYVDETNSAGDVTPVKKTVKRSEALAVDGGYRATIKVPMTDLKVAKTIGMDVKVMNNDKAVSFNDLKEMQETSSKYYAKATLKPGIEKATKATVKIDGEADSEWDKAVAIPLTINLGAKVTADAKVLWDDENLYVYATVKDPVLNKDGGEAYQQDSLEVFIDENNAKTESYDDDDKQYRINYENEQCSFSELSLYCV
;
A
#
# COMPACT_ATOMS: atom_id res chain seq x y z
N MET A 1 -32.98 43.59 22.34
CA MET A 1 -32.68 43.30 20.92
C MET A 1 -32.52 41.81 20.71
N LYS A 2 -33.56 41.04 20.77
CA LYS A 2 -33.65 39.62 20.43
C LYS A 2 -34.89 39.50 19.55
N ARG A 3 -34.75 39.30 18.27
CA ARG A 3 -35.75 38.81 17.30
C ARG A 3 -35.29 39.20 15.86
N LYS A 4 -34.45 38.33 15.24
CA LYS A 4 -34.29 38.26 13.77
C LYS A 4 -33.35 37.13 13.43
N LYS A 5 -33.79 35.87 13.64
CA LYS A 5 -33.12 34.68 13.10
C LYS A 5 -34.09 33.48 13.11
N LEU A 6 -35.28 33.68 12.57
CA LEU A 6 -36.25 32.59 12.39
C LEU A 6 -37.18 32.99 11.21
N LEU A 7 -36.65 33.15 10.03
CA LEU A 7 -37.42 33.28 8.80
C LEU A 7 -36.50 33.11 7.58
N LYS A 8 -35.90 31.92 7.43
CA LYS A 8 -35.23 31.48 6.18
C LYS A 8 -35.30 29.95 5.94
N GLN A 9 -36.16 29.21 6.63
CA GLN A 9 -36.41 27.82 6.33
C GLN A 9 -37.86 27.49 5.92
N GLY A 10 -38.66 28.50 5.64
CA GLY A 10 -40.06 28.33 5.22
C GLY A 10 -40.41 28.65 3.79
N ALA A 11 -39.43 28.92 2.92
CA ALA A 11 -39.72 29.41 1.56
C ALA A 11 -39.39 28.43 0.41
N CYS A 12 -38.93 27.19 0.69
CA CYS A 12 -38.65 26.19 -0.37
C CYS A 12 -39.69 25.09 -0.51
N ILE A 13 -40.75 25.07 0.28
CA ILE A 13 -41.80 24.02 0.20
C ILE A 13 -43.07 24.45 -0.52
N ALA A 14 -43.18 25.72 -0.95
CA ALA A 14 -44.41 26.28 -1.55
C ALA A 14 -44.38 26.45 -3.09
N VAL A 15 -43.37 25.96 -3.81
CA VAL A 15 -43.28 26.11 -5.27
C VAL A 15 -43.52 24.82 -6.08
N CYS A 16 -43.61 23.66 -5.44
CA CYS A 16 -43.86 22.37 -6.13
C CYS A 16 -45.31 21.88 -6.16
N SER A 17 -46.28 22.66 -5.70
CA SER A 17 -47.69 22.18 -5.65
C SER A 17 -48.69 22.92 -6.56
N THR A 18 -48.25 23.73 -7.54
CA THR A 18 -49.16 24.47 -8.44
C THR A 18 -48.89 24.36 -9.94
N MET A 19 -48.30 23.25 -10.39
CA MET A 19 -48.19 22.95 -11.84
C MET A 19 -48.70 21.56 -12.18
N LEU A 20 -49.91 21.26 -11.78
CA LEU A 20 -50.64 20.06 -12.24
C LEU A 20 -52.11 20.46 -12.51
N ALA A 21 -52.37 21.24 -13.56
CA ALA A 21 -53.63 21.31 -14.24
C ALA A 21 -53.55 22.22 -15.49
N THR A 22 -53.08 21.72 -16.58
CA THR A 22 -53.65 21.99 -17.92
C THR A 22 -52.97 21.02 -18.90
N GLY A 23 -53.77 20.16 -19.50
CA GLY A 23 -53.34 19.19 -20.49
C GLY A 23 -52.94 19.80 -21.82
N VAL A 24 -51.90 19.23 -22.40
CA VAL A 24 -51.69 19.15 -23.86
C VAL A 24 -51.05 17.83 -24.15
N THR A 25 -51.79 16.99 -24.83
CA THR A 25 -51.36 15.76 -25.47
C THR A 25 -50.51 16.09 -26.70
N GLN A 26 -49.23 15.68 -26.67
CA GLN A 26 -48.50 15.37 -27.88
C GLN A 26 -47.50 14.21 -27.64
N LEU A 27 -47.48 13.28 -28.53
CA LEU A 27 -46.78 12.00 -28.61
C LEU A 27 -45.25 12.19 -28.51
N ILE A 28 -44.63 11.51 -27.56
CA ILE A 28 -43.19 11.23 -27.54
C ILE A 28 -43.03 9.70 -27.39
N PRO A 29 -42.06 9.08 -28.13
CA PRO A 29 -41.89 7.62 -28.12
C PRO A 29 -41.40 7.10 -26.76
N ALA A 30 -41.84 5.91 -26.42
CA ALA A 30 -41.57 5.25 -25.16
C ALA A 30 -40.06 5.02 -24.96
N TYR A 31 -39.47 5.84 -24.08
CA TYR A 31 -38.31 5.45 -23.32
C TYR A 31 -38.82 4.81 -22.01
N GLN A 32 -38.33 3.60 -21.74
CA GLN A 32 -38.64 2.88 -20.51
C GLN A 32 -38.25 3.76 -19.33
N ALA A 33 -39.21 4.20 -18.55
CA ALA A 33 -39.01 4.81 -17.27
C ALA A 33 -38.40 3.77 -16.35
N GLN A 34 -37.08 3.86 -16.07
CA GLN A 34 -36.52 3.28 -14.86
C GLN A 34 -37.20 3.98 -13.69
N SER A 35 -37.94 3.23 -12.89
CA SER A 35 -38.50 3.69 -11.64
C SER A 35 -37.33 4.21 -10.76
N LEU A 36 -37.31 5.51 -10.53
CA LEU A 36 -36.61 6.08 -9.43
C LEU A 36 -37.23 5.54 -8.13
N VAL A 37 -36.66 4.49 -7.61
CA VAL A 37 -36.88 4.08 -6.23
C VAL A 37 -36.31 5.19 -5.39
N PHE A 38 -37.15 6.04 -4.83
CA PHE A 38 -36.75 6.88 -3.72
C PHE A 38 -36.30 5.94 -2.63
N ALA A 39 -35.02 6.01 -2.25
CA ALA A 39 -34.55 5.37 -1.05
C ALA A 39 -35.41 5.90 0.10
N ASP A 40 -36.17 5.01 0.75
CA ASP A 40 -36.83 5.34 2.00
C ASP A 40 -35.78 5.94 2.94
N GLU A 41 -36.05 7.11 3.51
CA GLU A 41 -35.22 7.67 4.58
C GLU A 41 -35.18 6.64 5.70
N VAL A 42 -34.04 5.96 5.85
CA VAL A 42 -33.80 5.02 6.93
C VAL A 42 -33.83 5.83 8.23
N GLN A 43 -34.86 5.65 9.02
CA GLN A 43 -35.02 6.31 10.31
C GLN A 43 -33.90 5.84 11.22
N GLN A 44 -32.94 6.71 11.57
CA GLN A 44 -31.82 6.38 12.45
C GLN A 44 -32.32 6.12 13.87
N ASN A 45 -32.05 4.93 14.39
CA ASN A 45 -32.37 4.52 15.76
C ASN A 45 -31.17 4.77 16.70
N ILE A 46 -30.89 6.05 16.97
CA ILE A 46 -29.80 6.47 17.84
C ILE A 46 -30.27 6.39 19.31
N LYS A 47 -29.54 5.63 20.13
CA LYS A 47 -29.76 5.54 21.58
C LYS A 47 -28.52 6.06 22.31
N LYS A 48 -28.72 6.92 23.31
CA LYS A 48 -27.67 7.35 24.27
C LYS A 48 -27.91 6.75 25.62
N THR A 49 -26.93 6.00 26.12
CA THR A 49 -26.96 5.42 27.47
C THR A 49 -25.82 6.01 28.29
N THR A 50 -26.18 6.66 29.42
CA THR A 50 -25.18 7.27 30.31
C THR A 50 -25.07 6.45 31.59
N TYR A 51 -23.85 6.03 31.87
CA TYR A 51 -23.45 5.36 33.11
C TYR A 51 -22.75 6.36 34.00
N THR A 52 -23.36 6.71 35.10
CA THR A 52 -22.74 7.53 36.17
C THR A 52 -21.62 6.71 36.84
N ALA A 53 -20.61 7.38 37.40
CA ALA A 53 -19.44 6.73 37.98
C ALA A 53 -19.78 5.67 39.03
N ASP A 54 -20.84 5.85 39.81
CA ASP A 54 -21.31 4.90 40.83
C ASP A 54 -21.93 3.60 40.24
N LYS A 55 -22.19 3.56 38.92
CA LYS A 55 -22.66 2.36 38.18
C LYS A 55 -21.52 1.55 37.58
N LEU A 56 -20.35 2.13 37.50
CA LEU A 56 -19.15 1.46 36.95
C LEU A 56 -18.46 0.66 38.05
N THR A 57 -18.18 -0.61 37.81
CA THR A 57 -17.48 -1.49 38.75
C THR A 57 -16.03 -1.65 38.37
N VAL A 58 -15.10 -1.41 39.31
CA VAL A 58 -13.66 -1.65 39.02
C VAL A 58 -13.45 -3.11 38.68
N ASP A 59 -12.92 -3.36 37.47
CA ASP A 59 -12.54 -4.66 36.96
C ASP A 59 -11.09 -4.96 37.32
N TRP A 60 -10.22 -3.98 37.07
CA TRP A 60 -8.80 -4.06 37.38
C TRP A 60 -8.16 -2.67 37.47
N GLY A 61 -7.08 -2.51 38.24
CA GLY A 61 -6.32 -1.26 38.28
C GLY A 61 -5.12 -1.32 39.21
N ASN A 62 -4.01 -0.70 38.77
CA ASN A 62 -2.81 -0.46 39.58
C ASN A 62 -2.63 1.02 39.93
N ALA A 63 -3.49 1.93 39.43
CA ALA A 63 -3.60 3.32 39.88
C ALA A 63 -4.27 3.40 41.26
N GLY A 64 -4.08 4.52 41.95
CA GLY A 64 -4.91 4.87 43.12
C GLY A 64 -6.30 5.33 42.67
N TYR A 65 -7.37 4.76 43.18
CA TYR A 65 -8.73 5.15 42.82
C TYR A 65 -9.67 5.13 44.03
N GLU A 66 -10.59 6.08 44.07
CA GLU A 66 -11.61 6.21 45.12
C GLU A 66 -12.91 6.77 44.54
N LEU A 67 -14.04 6.16 44.90
CA LEU A 67 -15.36 6.71 44.60
C LEU A 67 -15.80 7.65 45.71
N THR A 68 -15.84 8.95 45.42
CA THR A 68 -16.22 9.99 46.35
C THR A 68 -17.25 10.92 45.73
N ASP A 69 -18.39 11.15 46.38
CA ASP A 69 -19.47 12.02 45.92
C ASP A 69 -19.99 11.66 44.48
N GLY A 70 -20.04 10.37 44.16
CA GLY A 70 -20.49 9.88 42.88
C GLY A 70 -19.49 10.07 41.73
N VAL A 71 -18.23 10.29 42.03
CA VAL A 71 -17.15 10.50 41.06
C VAL A 71 -15.96 9.59 41.36
N TRP A 72 -15.43 8.88 40.38
CA TRP A 72 -14.17 8.17 40.50
C TRP A 72 -13.00 9.15 40.45
N LYS A 73 -12.29 9.35 41.53
CA LYS A 73 -11.03 10.08 41.59
C LYS A 73 -9.90 9.11 41.35
N VAL A 74 -9.07 9.37 40.34
CA VAL A 74 -7.93 8.51 39.97
C VAL A 74 -6.63 9.29 40.11
N THR A 75 -5.65 8.68 40.75
CA THR A 75 -4.29 9.22 40.94
C THR A 75 -3.29 8.19 40.41
N PHE A 76 -2.40 8.62 39.54
CA PHE A 76 -1.38 7.78 38.97
C PHE A 76 -0.03 8.03 39.66
N ASN A 77 0.63 6.98 40.09
CA ASN A 77 1.90 7.04 40.79
C ASN A 77 3.11 6.66 39.92
N ASN A 78 2.87 5.81 38.92
CA ASN A 78 3.91 5.31 38.02
C ASN A 78 3.47 5.50 36.56
N GLN A 79 4.43 5.43 35.65
CA GLN A 79 4.14 5.41 34.23
C GLN A 79 3.32 4.15 33.89
N TYR A 80 2.33 4.31 33.03
CA TYR A 80 1.38 3.27 32.64
C TYR A 80 0.45 2.77 33.75
N ASP A 81 0.40 3.45 34.92
CA ASP A 81 -0.68 3.18 35.87
C ASP A 81 -2.02 3.37 35.19
N GLN A 82 -2.94 2.44 35.42
CA GLN A 82 -4.26 2.43 34.79
C GLN A 82 -5.33 1.88 35.73
N VAL A 83 -6.59 2.18 35.37
CA VAL A 83 -7.76 1.61 36.00
C VAL A 83 -8.81 1.30 34.92
N LYS A 84 -9.43 0.14 35.03
CA LYS A 84 -10.43 -0.39 34.11
C LYS A 84 -11.74 -0.60 34.87
N TRP A 85 -12.83 -0.10 34.35
CA TRP A 85 -14.16 -0.29 34.89
C TRP A 85 -15.02 -1.08 33.94
N ARG A 86 -15.71 -2.07 34.48
CA ARG A 86 -16.70 -2.84 33.75
C ARG A 86 -17.99 -2.02 33.63
N LEU A 87 -18.60 -2.05 32.47
CA LEU A 87 -19.93 -1.50 32.22
C LEU A 87 -20.99 -2.40 32.87
N PRO A 88 -22.15 -1.83 33.32
CA PRO A 88 -23.24 -2.63 33.86
C PRO A 88 -23.84 -3.66 32.88
N GLU A 89 -23.77 -3.39 31.60
CA GLU A 89 -24.19 -4.24 30.51
C GLU A 89 -23.17 -4.19 29.35
N THR A 90 -23.05 -5.25 28.57
CA THR A 90 -22.23 -5.29 27.38
C THR A 90 -22.95 -4.57 26.25
N VAL A 91 -22.16 -3.96 25.33
CA VAL A 91 -22.69 -3.23 24.18
C VAL A 91 -22.03 -3.76 22.92
N ASP A 92 -22.83 -4.16 21.94
CA ASP A 92 -22.30 -4.57 20.63
C ASP A 92 -21.51 -3.43 19.97
N MET A 93 -20.19 -3.62 19.83
CA MET A 93 -19.27 -2.63 19.27
C MET A 93 -19.67 -2.17 17.86
N SER A 94 -20.25 -3.07 17.06
CA SER A 94 -20.68 -2.75 15.70
C SER A 94 -21.79 -1.68 15.64
N THR A 95 -22.47 -1.46 16.76
CA THR A 95 -23.53 -0.45 16.93
C THR A 95 -23.01 0.83 17.57
N VAL A 96 -21.81 0.82 18.19
CA VAL A 96 -21.31 1.98 18.93
C VAL A 96 -20.81 3.07 17.97
N LYS A 97 -21.41 4.23 18.05
CA LYS A 97 -20.96 5.44 17.33
C LYS A 97 -19.89 6.20 18.08
N SER A 98 -20.11 6.37 19.39
CA SER A 98 -19.17 7.07 20.25
C SER A 98 -19.30 6.62 21.69
N VAL A 99 -18.17 6.71 22.41
CA VAL A 99 -18.08 6.60 23.87
C VAL A 99 -17.55 7.92 24.38
N THR A 100 -18.37 8.65 25.11
CA THR A 100 -18.04 9.96 25.64
C THR A 100 -17.76 9.86 27.16
N PHE A 101 -16.56 10.27 27.54
CA PHE A 101 -16.13 10.35 28.93
C PHE A 101 -16.36 11.77 29.43
N ASN A 102 -17.17 11.94 30.48
CA ASN A 102 -17.27 13.18 31.23
C ASN A 102 -16.29 13.12 32.39
N VAL A 103 -15.33 14.02 32.38
CA VAL A 103 -14.22 14.06 33.33
C VAL A 103 -14.05 15.44 33.91
N LYS A 104 -13.28 15.56 35.01
CA LYS A 104 -12.87 16.83 35.57
C LYS A 104 -11.55 16.69 36.33
N ASP A 105 -11.04 17.81 36.84
CA ASP A 105 -9.83 17.86 37.66
C ASP A 105 -8.62 17.17 37.02
N GLN A 106 -8.49 17.22 35.68
CA GLN A 106 -7.38 16.60 34.96
C GLN A 106 -6.06 17.30 35.31
N LYS A 107 -5.04 16.49 35.61
CA LYS A 107 -3.67 16.89 35.81
C LYS A 107 -2.74 15.89 35.15
N GLY A 108 -1.78 16.38 34.38
CA GLY A 108 -0.83 15.53 33.62
C GLY A 108 -1.46 14.84 32.39
N SER A 109 -0.74 13.93 31.81
CA SER A 109 -1.13 13.16 30.61
C SER A 109 -1.98 11.95 31.01
N VAL A 110 -3.20 11.87 30.50
CA VAL A 110 -4.10 10.75 30.71
C VAL A 110 -4.70 10.31 29.37
N SER A 111 -4.77 9.01 29.16
CA SER A 111 -5.41 8.37 28.02
C SER A 111 -6.74 7.74 28.42
N LEU A 112 -7.71 7.78 27.51
CA LEU A 112 -8.99 7.11 27.65
C LEU A 112 -8.98 5.82 26.84
N LYS A 113 -9.56 4.76 27.35
CA LYS A 113 -9.57 3.43 26.73
C LYS A 113 -10.97 2.81 26.71
N VAL A 114 -11.26 2.08 25.63
CA VAL A 114 -12.48 1.27 25.46
C VAL A 114 -12.06 -0.17 25.19
N TYR A 115 -12.63 -1.13 25.93
CA TYR A 115 -12.23 -2.54 25.88
C TYR A 115 -13.34 -3.43 25.38
N LYS A 116 -13.00 -4.35 24.49
CA LYS A 116 -13.84 -5.47 24.06
C LYS A 116 -13.70 -6.66 25.01
N ASN A 117 -14.63 -7.59 24.90
CA ASN A 117 -14.56 -8.85 25.61
C ASN A 117 -13.33 -9.67 25.14
N GLY A 118 -12.51 -10.06 26.10
CA GLY A 118 -11.25 -10.77 25.82
C GLY A 118 -10.02 -9.88 25.68
N ASP A 119 -10.18 -8.55 25.55
CA ASP A 119 -9.03 -7.65 25.51
C ASP A 119 -8.35 -7.52 26.87
N GLU A 120 -7.06 -7.83 26.93
CA GLU A 120 -6.21 -7.49 28.09
C GLU A 120 -5.90 -5.99 28.10
N ASP A 121 -5.63 -5.40 26.95
CA ASP A 121 -5.47 -3.96 26.74
C ASP A 121 -6.27 -3.46 25.54
N ALA A 122 -6.66 -2.18 25.56
CA ALA A 122 -7.34 -1.57 24.42
C ALA A 122 -6.36 -1.28 23.30
N ASP A 123 -6.70 -1.63 22.05
CA ASP A 123 -5.90 -1.32 20.89
C ASP A 123 -5.81 0.21 20.64
N GLY A 124 -4.88 0.62 19.75
CA GLY A 124 -4.64 2.03 19.48
C GLY A 124 -5.86 2.78 18.91
N ALA A 125 -6.73 2.11 18.16
CA ALA A 125 -7.96 2.69 17.59
C ALA A 125 -9.00 2.95 18.69
N ASN A 126 -8.97 2.18 19.77
CA ASN A 126 -9.85 2.28 20.92
C ASN A 126 -9.23 3.05 22.10
N THR A 127 -8.15 3.79 21.85
CA THR A 127 -7.44 4.62 22.84
C THR A 127 -7.31 6.06 22.35
N LYS A 128 -7.66 7.02 23.21
CA LYS A 128 -7.42 8.45 22.99
C LYS A 128 -6.29 8.91 23.92
N TYR A 129 -5.15 9.25 23.33
CA TYR A 129 -3.90 9.47 24.06
C TYR A 129 -3.75 10.87 24.65
N GLU A 130 -4.22 11.92 24.00
CA GLU A 130 -3.97 13.29 24.43
C GLU A 130 -5.28 13.98 24.85
N LEU A 131 -5.37 14.34 26.13
CA LEU A 131 -6.47 15.14 26.66
C LEU A 131 -6.02 16.59 26.83
N THR A 132 -6.83 17.53 26.37
CA THR A 132 -6.51 18.97 26.32
C THR A 132 -7.07 19.78 27.47
N GLY A 133 -7.53 19.14 28.56
CA GLY A 133 -8.12 19.81 29.71
C GLY A 133 -9.61 20.17 29.56
N ALA A 134 -10.30 19.58 28.57
CA ALA A 134 -11.77 19.70 28.48
C ALA A 134 -12.48 18.81 29.51
N ASP A 135 -13.76 19.09 29.76
CA ASP A 135 -14.59 18.31 30.66
C ASP A 135 -15.28 17.12 29.99
N GLU A 136 -15.14 17.00 28.64
CA GLU A 136 -15.75 15.95 27.86
C GLU A 136 -14.84 15.52 26.71
N TYR A 137 -14.69 14.20 26.53
CA TYR A 137 -13.90 13.60 25.43
C TYR A 137 -14.63 12.40 24.84
N SER A 138 -14.64 12.29 23.52
CA SER A 138 -15.25 11.18 22.81
C SER A 138 -14.23 10.34 22.06
N ILE A 139 -14.47 9.04 22.05
CA ILE A 139 -13.82 8.04 21.21
C ILE A 139 -14.91 7.45 20.32
N SER A 140 -14.63 7.28 19.02
CA SER A 140 -15.43 6.46 18.11
C SER A 140 -14.75 5.10 18.01
N PRO A 141 -15.14 4.12 18.84
CA PRO A 141 -14.44 2.84 18.88
C PRO A 141 -14.71 2.05 17.60
N THR A 142 -13.79 1.16 17.28
CA THR A 142 -13.83 0.31 16.08
C THR A 142 -13.71 -1.16 16.46
N GLY A 143 -14.18 -2.03 15.60
CA GLY A 143 -14.09 -3.47 15.73
C GLY A 143 -15.44 -4.15 15.97
N GLU A 144 -15.41 -5.47 16.00
CA GLU A 144 -16.55 -6.34 16.28
C GLU A 144 -16.46 -6.93 17.68
N GLY A 145 -17.55 -7.50 18.16
CA GLY A 145 -17.67 -8.09 19.49
C GLY A 145 -18.32 -7.16 20.51
N ASP A 146 -18.28 -7.52 21.79
CA ASP A 146 -18.94 -6.82 22.87
C ASP A 146 -17.99 -5.86 23.58
N MET A 147 -18.32 -4.56 23.61
CA MET A 147 -17.71 -3.60 24.51
C MET A 147 -18.14 -3.91 25.94
N VAL A 148 -17.17 -4.17 26.81
CA VAL A 148 -17.41 -4.60 28.16
C VAL A 148 -16.92 -3.64 29.23
N ALA A 149 -15.92 -2.80 28.91
CA ALA A 149 -15.27 -1.95 29.88
C ALA A 149 -14.72 -0.66 29.25
N VAL A 150 -14.43 0.29 30.13
CA VAL A 150 -13.72 1.54 29.83
C VAL A 150 -12.58 1.73 30.80
N GLY A 151 -11.57 2.54 30.46
CA GLY A 151 -10.44 2.75 31.35
C GLY A 151 -9.74 4.09 31.19
N LEU A 152 -8.87 4.35 32.13
CA LEU A 152 -7.97 5.51 32.18
C LEU A 152 -6.54 5.02 32.41
N MET A 153 -5.58 5.62 31.73
CA MET A 153 -4.15 5.28 31.86
C MET A 153 -3.32 6.56 31.77
N THR A 154 -2.21 6.64 32.51
CA THR A 154 -1.22 7.70 32.31
C THR A 154 0.00 7.21 31.53
N THR A 155 0.60 8.10 30.73
CA THR A 155 1.92 7.89 30.13
C THR A 155 3.02 8.67 30.84
N ASP A 156 2.67 9.50 31.83
CA ASP A 156 3.62 10.32 32.57
C ASP A 156 4.53 9.47 33.48
N ASN A 157 5.76 9.93 33.64
CA ASN A 157 6.73 9.28 34.53
C ASN A 157 6.29 9.25 36.00
N ALA A 158 6.85 8.30 36.75
CA ALA A 158 6.59 8.15 38.17
C ALA A 158 6.79 9.47 38.93
N GLY A 159 5.84 9.79 39.80
CA GLY A 159 5.90 11.00 40.60
C GLY A 159 5.41 12.29 39.94
N SER A 160 4.93 12.24 38.69
CA SER A 160 4.34 13.41 38.02
C SER A 160 3.11 13.98 38.72
N GLY A 161 2.42 13.15 39.53
CA GLY A 161 1.18 13.48 40.20
C GLY A 161 0.01 13.64 39.25
N SER A 162 0.02 12.88 38.14
CA SER A 162 -1.08 12.86 37.18
C SER A 162 -2.35 12.34 37.85
N ALA A 163 -3.47 12.97 37.55
CA ALA A 163 -4.74 12.65 38.15
C ALA A 163 -5.91 13.07 37.21
N ILE A 164 -7.06 12.43 37.41
CA ILE A 164 -8.31 12.78 36.70
C ILE A 164 -9.51 12.25 37.49
N SER A 165 -10.63 12.93 37.38
CA SER A 165 -11.88 12.49 37.97
C SER A 165 -12.85 12.06 36.87
N LEU A 166 -13.34 10.81 36.91
CA LEU A 166 -14.36 10.30 35.98
C LEU A 166 -15.77 10.52 36.58
N VAL A 167 -16.59 11.27 35.89
CA VAL A 167 -17.95 11.63 36.31
C VAL A 167 -18.99 10.66 35.74
N SER A 168 -18.89 10.39 34.46
CA SER A 168 -19.78 9.46 33.75
C SER A 168 -19.19 9.03 32.40
N VAL A 169 -19.75 7.94 31.87
CA VAL A 169 -19.50 7.49 30.50
C VAL A 169 -20.83 7.42 29.75
N THR A 170 -20.91 8.06 28.59
CA THR A 170 -22.08 8.01 27.71
C THR A 170 -21.74 7.21 26.46
N VAL A 171 -22.49 6.15 26.23
CA VAL A 171 -22.37 5.33 24.99
C VAL A 171 -23.52 5.70 24.05
N GLU A 172 -23.16 6.12 22.87
CA GLU A 172 -24.11 6.36 21.77
C GLU A 172 -24.07 5.19 20.79
N THR A 173 -25.22 4.52 20.62
CA THR A 173 -25.39 3.39 19.71
C THR A 173 -26.36 3.72 18.60
N ASP A 174 -26.12 3.19 17.41
CA ASP A 174 -27.02 3.20 16.26
C ASP A 174 -27.49 1.76 16.00
N THR A 175 -28.71 1.49 16.43
CA THR A 175 -29.36 0.19 16.24
C THR A 175 -30.21 0.12 14.97
N THR A 176 -30.02 1.06 14.06
CA THR A 176 -30.68 1.04 12.75
C THR A 176 -30.30 -0.26 12.04
N PRO A 177 -31.27 -1.07 11.60
CA PRO A 177 -30.96 -2.29 10.89
C PRO A 177 -30.10 -2.00 9.65
N LYS A 178 -28.89 -2.52 9.64
CA LYS A 178 -28.04 -2.45 8.44
C LYS A 178 -28.56 -3.50 7.47
N THR A 179 -28.94 -3.09 6.26
CA THR A 179 -29.13 -4.06 5.17
C THR A 179 -27.81 -4.80 5.01
N PRO A 180 -27.79 -6.14 5.08
CA PRO A 180 -26.55 -6.87 4.85
C PRO A 180 -25.95 -6.44 3.50
N PRO A 181 -24.65 -6.26 3.40
CA PRO A 181 -24.03 -5.93 2.13
C PRO A 181 -24.27 -7.07 1.14
N GLU A 182 -24.65 -6.72 -0.09
CA GLU A 182 -24.86 -7.68 -1.17
C GLU A 182 -23.76 -7.50 -2.21
N ILE A 183 -23.24 -8.61 -2.72
CA ILE A 183 -22.26 -8.60 -3.81
C ILE A 183 -22.90 -8.12 -5.11
N GLU A 184 -22.12 -7.62 -6.03
CA GLU A 184 -22.57 -7.21 -7.37
C GLU A 184 -22.66 -8.44 -8.28
N GLN A 185 -23.85 -8.99 -8.42
CA GLN A 185 -24.09 -10.19 -9.24
C GLN A 185 -23.93 -9.95 -10.74
N ASN A 186 -24.22 -8.72 -11.22
CA ASN A 186 -24.28 -8.38 -12.63
C ASN A 186 -22.96 -7.89 -13.24
N ILE A 187 -21.86 -7.96 -12.50
CA ILE A 187 -20.53 -7.68 -13.03
C ILE A 187 -19.84 -8.99 -13.43
N GLU A 188 -18.91 -8.91 -14.37
CA GLU A 188 -18.14 -10.07 -14.83
C GLU A 188 -17.25 -10.65 -13.71
N ASP A 189 -16.99 -11.96 -13.72
CA ASP A 189 -16.10 -12.57 -12.73
C ASP A 189 -14.65 -12.16 -13.00
N TRP A 190 -13.95 -11.56 -12.03
CA TRP A 190 -12.55 -11.14 -12.17
C TRP A 190 -11.64 -12.28 -12.64
N LYS A 191 -11.85 -13.50 -12.12
CA LYS A 191 -11.09 -14.68 -12.54
C LYS A 191 -11.15 -14.95 -14.04
N LYS A 192 -12.26 -14.65 -14.71
CA LYS A 192 -12.39 -14.85 -16.16
C LYS A 192 -11.45 -13.93 -16.95
N SER A 193 -11.29 -12.68 -16.49
CA SER A 193 -10.34 -11.75 -17.12
C SER A 193 -8.91 -12.23 -16.96
N VAL A 194 -8.53 -12.74 -15.78
CA VAL A 194 -7.18 -13.26 -15.51
C VAL A 194 -6.92 -14.56 -16.27
N THR A 195 -7.90 -15.46 -16.32
CA THR A 195 -7.74 -16.80 -16.93
C THR A 195 -8.11 -16.85 -18.42
N SER A 196 -8.44 -15.73 -19.05
CA SER A 196 -8.76 -15.71 -20.47
C SER A 196 -7.54 -16.13 -21.31
N SER A 197 -7.78 -16.66 -22.51
CA SER A 197 -6.73 -17.04 -23.48
C SER A 197 -5.85 -15.86 -23.88
N ASP A 198 -6.42 -14.67 -23.89
CA ASP A 198 -5.72 -13.42 -24.23
C ASP A 198 -4.98 -12.79 -23.04
N ALA A 199 -5.11 -13.40 -21.85
CA ALA A 199 -4.41 -13.01 -20.64
C ALA A 199 -3.41 -14.09 -20.20
N LEU A 200 -3.61 -14.71 -19.03
CA LEU A 200 -2.68 -15.68 -18.48
C LEU A 200 -3.02 -17.14 -18.80
N GLY A 201 -4.20 -17.38 -19.39
CA GLY A 201 -4.66 -18.70 -19.84
C GLY A 201 -5.51 -19.46 -18.83
N GLU A 202 -6.28 -20.45 -19.31
CA GLU A 202 -7.34 -21.15 -18.57
C GLU A 202 -6.89 -21.78 -17.24
N ASN A 203 -5.62 -22.16 -17.13
CA ASN A 203 -5.07 -22.78 -15.92
C ASN A 203 -4.47 -21.77 -14.95
N ALA A 204 -4.52 -20.48 -15.26
CA ALA A 204 -3.93 -19.46 -14.41
C ALA A 204 -4.65 -19.36 -13.05
N ILE A 205 -3.89 -19.00 -12.04
CA ILE A 205 -4.41 -18.69 -10.72
C ILE A 205 -4.95 -17.26 -10.71
N ALA A 206 -6.20 -17.14 -10.32
CA ALA A 206 -6.84 -15.87 -9.96
C ALA A 206 -7.25 -15.98 -8.50
N GLY A 207 -6.31 -15.68 -7.59
CA GLY A 207 -6.43 -16.01 -6.17
C GLY A 207 -6.63 -14.82 -5.26
N THR A 208 -6.92 -15.11 -3.97
CA THR A 208 -6.97 -14.11 -2.90
C THR A 208 -6.42 -14.67 -1.59
N GLY A 209 -5.83 -13.80 -0.75
CA GLY A 209 -5.59 -14.10 0.66
C GLY A 209 -6.90 -14.09 1.44
N ILE A 210 -7.05 -14.99 2.42
CA ILE A 210 -8.25 -15.08 3.26
C ILE A 210 -7.89 -15.53 4.68
N MET A 211 -8.63 -15.03 5.67
CA MET A 211 -8.46 -15.33 7.09
C MET A 211 -9.60 -16.23 7.64
N LEU A 212 -9.36 -16.86 8.79
CA LEU A 212 -10.33 -17.74 9.44
C LEU A 212 -11.70 -17.09 9.72
N ASP A 213 -11.72 -15.82 10.09
CA ASP A 213 -12.98 -15.13 10.37
C ASP A 213 -13.72 -14.73 9.09
N GLU A 214 -12.97 -14.43 8.03
CA GLU A 214 -13.54 -14.11 6.72
C GLU A 214 -14.23 -15.30 6.06
N ILE A 215 -13.63 -16.50 6.18
CA ILE A 215 -14.20 -17.71 5.55
C ILE A 215 -15.54 -18.15 6.19
N LYS A 216 -15.86 -17.64 7.38
CA LYS A 216 -17.13 -17.86 8.07
C LYS A 216 -18.25 -16.93 7.57
N ASP A 217 -17.90 -15.82 6.92
CA ASP A 217 -18.86 -14.90 6.33
C ASP A 217 -19.34 -15.42 4.97
N ASN A 218 -20.59 -15.84 4.90
CA ASN A 218 -21.16 -16.40 3.69
C ASN A 218 -21.21 -15.40 2.53
N THR A 219 -21.48 -14.12 2.80
CA THR A 219 -21.53 -13.09 1.75
C THR A 219 -20.13 -12.80 1.19
N LEU A 220 -19.11 -12.82 2.04
CA LEU A 220 -17.73 -12.71 1.60
C LEU A 220 -17.32 -13.95 0.80
N MET A 221 -17.76 -15.14 1.20
CA MET A 221 -17.50 -16.37 0.45
C MET A 221 -18.22 -16.39 -0.90
N ASP A 222 -19.42 -15.81 -1.03
CA ASP A 222 -20.08 -15.60 -2.31
C ASP A 222 -19.24 -14.71 -3.24
N LEU A 223 -18.58 -13.67 -2.69
CA LEU A 223 -17.66 -12.81 -3.44
C LEU A 223 -16.40 -13.58 -3.87
N VAL A 224 -15.84 -14.37 -2.96
CA VAL A 224 -14.65 -15.21 -3.25
C VAL A 224 -14.98 -16.20 -4.37
N GLU A 225 -16.08 -16.92 -4.27
CA GLU A 225 -16.50 -17.87 -5.27
C GLU A 225 -16.71 -17.25 -6.64
N LYS A 226 -17.36 -16.09 -6.67
CA LYS A 226 -17.64 -15.38 -7.92
C LYS A 226 -16.33 -14.97 -8.62
N HIS A 227 -15.38 -14.42 -7.87
CA HIS A 227 -14.26 -13.71 -8.47
C HIS A 227 -12.93 -14.45 -8.45
N PHE A 228 -12.78 -15.51 -7.63
CA PHE A 228 -11.50 -16.20 -7.46
C PHE A 228 -11.61 -17.70 -7.74
N ASN A 229 -10.47 -18.31 -8.07
CA ASN A 229 -10.34 -19.77 -8.26
C ASN A 229 -9.31 -20.41 -7.33
N ALA A 230 -8.70 -19.61 -6.46
CA ALA A 230 -7.76 -20.09 -5.45
C ALA A 230 -7.72 -19.16 -4.23
N VAL A 231 -7.35 -19.71 -3.09
CA VAL A 231 -7.13 -18.97 -1.85
C VAL A 231 -5.77 -19.33 -1.24
N THR A 232 -5.21 -18.39 -0.46
CA THR A 232 -4.07 -18.61 0.42
C THR A 232 -4.48 -18.20 1.82
N PHE A 233 -4.29 -19.06 2.82
CA PHE A 233 -4.62 -18.72 4.21
C PHE A 233 -3.58 -17.75 4.75
N GLY A 234 -4.03 -16.62 5.28
CA GLY A 234 -3.15 -15.54 5.70
C GLY A 234 -2.29 -15.89 6.90
N ASN A 235 -2.78 -16.74 7.83
CA ASN A 235 -2.03 -17.12 9.04
C ASN A 235 -2.10 -18.62 9.39
N GLU A 236 -3.16 -19.32 9.07
CA GLU A 236 -3.54 -20.56 9.74
C GLU A 236 -2.67 -21.78 9.38
N LEU A 237 -1.84 -21.67 8.33
CA LEU A 237 -0.83 -22.68 7.95
C LEU A 237 0.61 -22.22 8.27
N LYS A 238 0.79 -21.08 8.93
CA LYS A 238 2.11 -20.62 9.39
C LYS A 238 2.58 -21.42 10.61
N PRO A 239 3.89 -21.50 10.86
CA PRO A 239 4.42 -22.29 11.98
C PRO A 239 3.83 -21.92 13.34
N ASP A 240 3.68 -20.63 13.64
CA ASP A 240 3.11 -20.19 14.93
C ASP A 240 1.66 -20.67 15.13
N ALA A 241 0.84 -20.64 14.07
CA ALA A 241 -0.53 -21.13 14.13
C ALA A 241 -0.59 -22.64 14.30
N LEU A 242 0.27 -23.40 13.57
CA LEU A 242 0.35 -24.84 13.71
C LEU A 242 0.95 -25.27 15.06
N PHE A 243 1.79 -24.44 15.66
CA PHE A 243 2.22 -24.61 17.06
C PHE A 243 1.23 -23.99 18.05
N ASN A 244 -0.03 -23.75 17.63
CA ASN A 244 -1.15 -23.29 18.43
C ASN A 244 -0.87 -21.97 19.17
N TYR A 245 -0.08 -21.05 18.56
CA TYR A 245 0.34 -19.78 19.14
C TYR A 245 0.92 -19.93 20.57
N GLN A 246 1.67 -21.02 20.80
CA GLN A 246 2.40 -21.22 22.04
C GLN A 246 3.61 -20.28 22.09
N LEU A 247 3.37 -19.06 22.56
CA LEU A 247 4.38 -18.00 22.64
C LEU A 247 5.11 -17.98 24.00
N GLU A 248 4.92 -19.01 24.81
CA GLU A 248 5.60 -19.16 26.10
C GLU A 248 7.08 -19.44 25.93
N LYS A 249 7.88 -19.16 26.96
CA LYS A 249 9.33 -19.37 26.93
C LYS A 249 9.75 -20.83 26.80
N SER A 250 8.88 -21.74 27.14
CA SER A 250 9.13 -23.18 26.98
C SER A 250 7.81 -23.94 26.83
N VAL A 251 7.84 -25.05 26.11
CA VAL A 251 6.69 -25.94 25.94
C VAL A 251 7.01 -27.33 26.43
N LYS A 252 5.98 -28.07 26.85
CA LYS A 252 6.12 -29.47 27.19
C LYS A 252 6.53 -30.27 25.96
N THR A 253 7.19 -31.39 26.17
CA THR A 253 7.61 -32.31 25.12
C THR A 253 7.08 -33.72 25.33
N LYS A 254 7.06 -34.48 24.24
CA LYS A 254 6.85 -35.94 24.24
C LYS A 254 7.81 -36.58 23.26
N THR A 255 8.14 -37.85 23.48
CA THR A 255 8.95 -38.66 22.56
C THR A 255 8.06 -39.33 21.53
N VAL A 256 8.44 -39.19 20.25
CA VAL A 256 7.81 -39.91 19.14
C VAL A 256 8.84 -40.76 18.38
N GLN A 257 8.41 -41.80 17.69
CA GLN A 257 9.25 -42.52 16.74
C GLN A 257 9.22 -41.79 15.41
N PHE A 258 10.37 -41.28 14.97
CA PHE A 258 10.53 -40.68 13.67
C PHE A 258 11.72 -41.25 12.94
N ASP A 259 11.48 -41.83 11.76
CA ASP A 259 12.48 -42.53 10.94
C ASP A 259 13.26 -43.63 11.74
N GLY A 260 12.51 -44.38 12.57
CA GLY A 260 13.05 -45.49 13.38
C GLY A 260 13.90 -45.08 14.59
N GLN A 261 13.89 -43.82 14.97
CA GLN A 261 14.62 -43.26 16.12
C GLN A 261 13.71 -42.41 16.98
N ASP A 262 14.03 -42.33 18.27
CA ASP A 262 13.38 -41.42 19.20
C ASP A 262 13.64 -39.97 18.82
N LEU A 263 12.57 -39.14 18.81
CA LEU A 263 12.61 -37.69 18.63
C LEU A 263 11.72 -37.01 19.68
N GLU A 264 12.28 -36.06 20.40
CA GLU A 264 11.52 -35.16 21.24
C GLU A 264 10.82 -34.13 20.36
N VAL A 265 9.49 -33.98 20.56
CA VAL A 265 8.63 -33.03 19.84
C VAL A 265 7.80 -32.24 20.84
N PRO A 266 7.37 -31.01 20.50
CA PRO A 266 6.57 -30.18 21.39
C PRO A 266 5.17 -30.77 21.61
N VAL A 267 4.52 -30.36 22.71
CA VAL A 267 3.11 -30.61 22.98
C VAL A 267 2.42 -29.23 23.04
N VAL A 268 1.54 -28.96 22.08
CA VAL A 268 1.03 -27.58 21.84
C VAL A 268 -0.42 -27.37 22.28
N ASN A 269 -1.11 -28.43 22.72
CA ASN A 269 -2.48 -28.35 23.23
C ASN A 269 -2.75 -29.39 24.32
N ASP A 270 -3.90 -29.29 24.99
CA ASP A 270 -4.32 -30.19 26.05
C ASP A 270 -4.62 -31.63 25.57
N ALA A 271 -4.88 -31.81 24.28
CA ALA A 271 -5.04 -33.11 23.66
C ALA A 271 -3.70 -33.90 23.54
N GLY A 272 -2.59 -33.20 23.73
CA GLY A 272 -1.27 -33.74 23.61
C GLY A 272 -0.71 -33.76 22.18
N ASP A 273 -1.28 -32.97 21.29
CA ASP A 273 -0.81 -32.87 19.90
C ASP A 273 0.47 -32.04 19.80
N SER A 274 1.26 -32.33 18.78
CA SER A 274 2.53 -31.62 18.50
C SER A 274 2.38 -30.52 17.46
N LEU A 275 1.31 -30.59 16.67
CA LEU A 275 0.83 -29.53 15.78
C LEU A 275 -0.69 -29.47 15.92
N ASP A 276 -1.25 -28.26 15.85
CA ASP A 276 -2.70 -28.01 15.92
C ASP A 276 -3.20 -27.53 14.56
N PHE A 277 -3.83 -28.43 13.83
CA PHE A 277 -4.42 -28.12 12.52
C PHE A 277 -5.87 -27.57 12.61
N SER A 278 -6.45 -27.48 13.81
CA SER A 278 -7.87 -27.20 14.00
C SER A 278 -8.36 -25.95 13.26
N ARG A 279 -7.53 -24.88 13.22
CA ARG A 279 -7.86 -23.63 12.53
C ARG A 279 -7.76 -23.79 11.01
N ALA A 280 -6.68 -24.37 10.54
CA ALA A 280 -6.46 -24.61 9.12
C ALA A 280 -7.50 -25.59 8.57
N ASP A 281 -7.79 -26.69 9.30
CA ASP A 281 -8.81 -27.67 8.90
C ASP A 281 -10.20 -27.07 8.83
N ALA A 282 -10.57 -26.17 9.74
CA ALA A 282 -11.85 -25.47 9.67
C ALA A 282 -12.00 -24.66 8.36
N MET A 283 -10.89 -24.06 7.88
CA MET A 283 -10.89 -23.35 6.59
C MET A 283 -10.89 -24.32 5.40
N VAL A 284 -10.07 -25.35 5.45
CA VAL A 284 -9.98 -26.39 4.42
C VAL A 284 -11.33 -27.10 4.25
N ASP A 285 -11.98 -27.46 5.34
CA ASP A 285 -13.30 -28.12 5.31
C ASP A 285 -14.35 -27.21 4.69
N LYS A 286 -14.32 -25.91 4.97
CA LYS A 286 -15.22 -24.92 4.35
C LYS A 286 -15.01 -24.85 2.83
N ILE A 287 -13.76 -24.86 2.36
CA ILE A 287 -13.46 -24.89 0.91
C ILE A 287 -13.92 -26.21 0.30
N LEU A 288 -13.76 -27.34 0.99
CA LEU A 288 -14.25 -28.64 0.51
C LEU A 288 -15.77 -28.69 0.41
N GLU A 289 -16.49 -28.18 1.41
CA GLU A 289 -17.95 -28.03 1.38
C GLU A 289 -18.39 -27.19 0.18
N TRP A 290 -17.71 -26.07 -0.03
CA TRP A 290 -17.96 -25.18 -1.15
C TRP A 290 -17.72 -25.87 -2.48
N ASN A 291 -16.58 -26.54 -2.65
CA ASN A 291 -16.23 -27.26 -3.88
C ASN A 291 -17.19 -28.42 -4.17
N ALA A 292 -17.73 -29.08 -3.14
CA ALA A 292 -18.73 -30.12 -3.30
C ALA A 292 -20.07 -29.53 -3.80
N ALA A 293 -20.46 -28.35 -3.35
CA ALA A 293 -21.64 -27.64 -3.81
C ALA A 293 -21.48 -27.04 -5.22
N HIS A 294 -20.23 -26.72 -5.63
CA HIS A 294 -19.91 -26.04 -6.89
C HIS A 294 -18.80 -26.77 -7.69
N PRO A 295 -19.07 -27.99 -8.21
CA PRO A 295 -18.02 -28.82 -8.82
C PRO A 295 -17.38 -28.21 -10.08
N ASP A 296 -18.08 -27.32 -10.76
CA ASP A 296 -17.61 -26.63 -11.97
C ASP A 296 -16.79 -25.35 -11.67
N ARG A 297 -16.72 -24.93 -10.41
CA ARG A 297 -16.11 -23.67 -9.97
C ARG A 297 -15.24 -23.85 -8.74
N LYS A 298 -14.41 -24.91 -8.76
CA LYS A 298 -13.58 -25.28 -7.62
C LYS A 298 -12.57 -24.20 -7.24
N ILE A 299 -12.43 -23.97 -5.95
CA ILE A 299 -11.40 -23.17 -5.32
C ILE A 299 -10.27 -24.09 -4.89
N ARG A 300 -9.03 -23.74 -5.23
CA ARG A 300 -7.81 -24.45 -4.84
C ARG A 300 -7.10 -23.68 -3.72
N ILE A 301 -6.18 -24.33 -3.03
CA ILE A 301 -5.44 -23.75 -1.91
C ILE A 301 -3.94 -23.71 -2.24
N ARG A 302 -3.27 -22.61 -1.88
CA ARG A 302 -1.81 -22.57 -1.72
C ARG A 302 -1.48 -22.60 -0.24
N GLY A 303 -0.69 -23.59 0.18
CA GLY A 303 -0.16 -23.67 1.53
C GLY A 303 0.88 -22.57 1.78
N HIS A 304 0.75 -21.84 2.87
CA HIS A 304 1.63 -20.73 3.25
C HIS A 304 1.82 -20.73 4.75
N VAL A 305 2.96 -21.00 5.27
CA VAL A 305 4.30 -21.33 4.77
C VAL A 305 4.98 -22.34 5.70
N LEU A 306 5.91 -23.15 5.19
CA LEU A 306 6.62 -24.13 6.07
C LEU A 306 7.76 -23.48 6.85
N VAL A 307 8.62 -22.69 6.18
CA VAL A 307 9.83 -22.10 6.78
C VAL A 307 9.85 -20.60 6.55
N TRP A 308 9.84 -19.85 7.63
CA TRP A 308 9.92 -18.41 7.61
C TRP A 308 10.73 -17.90 8.81
N HIS A 309 11.47 -16.81 8.65
CA HIS A 309 12.22 -16.15 9.72
C HIS A 309 11.32 -15.47 10.76
N SER A 310 10.08 -15.15 10.38
CA SER A 310 9.02 -14.61 11.24
C SER A 310 7.97 -15.68 11.53
N GLN A 311 7.11 -15.44 12.50
CA GLN A 311 6.02 -16.32 12.91
C GLN A 311 6.41 -17.81 13.07
N THR A 312 7.64 -18.05 13.55
CA THR A 312 8.12 -19.37 14.01
C THR A 312 8.53 -19.21 15.47
N PRO A 313 7.90 -19.92 16.42
CA PRO A 313 8.19 -19.74 17.84
C PRO A 313 9.66 -19.98 18.16
N GLU A 314 10.28 -19.07 18.93
CA GLU A 314 11.72 -19.10 19.19
C GLU A 314 12.15 -20.37 19.93
N TRP A 315 11.33 -20.92 20.85
CA TRP A 315 11.64 -22.16 21.56
C TRP A 315 11.87 -23.36 20.62
N PHE A 316 11.37 -23.33 19.38
CA PHE A 316 11.57 -24.40 18.39
C PHE A 316 13.06 -24.60 18.05
N PHE A 317 13.87 -23.59 18.22
CA PHE A 317 15.30 -23.59 17.89
C PHE A 317 16.20 -23.94 19.09
N HIS A 318 15.63 -24.06 20.28
CA HIS A 318 16.39 -24.28 21.52
C HIS A 318 16.32 -25.71 22.03
N GLU A 319 17.34 -26.12 22.83
CA GLU A 319 17.35 -27.40 23.51
C GLU A 319 16.12 -27.53 24.43
N ASN A 320 15.51 -28.71 24.43
CA ASN A 320 14.31 -29.03 25.19
C ASN A 320 13.13 -28.11 24.93
N TYR A 321 13.12 -27.41 23.78
CA TYR A 321 12.11 -26.41 23.40
C TYR A 321 11.93 -25.32 24.48
N ASP A 322 13.04 -24.80 25.00
CA ASP A 322 13.09 -23.80 26.09
C ASP A 322 14.11 -22.69 25.73
N ILE A 323 13.65 -21.45 25.55
CA ILE A 323 14.51 -20.31 25.13
C ILE A 323 15.59 -19.97 26.17
N SER A 324 15.48 -20.46 27.41
CA SER A 324 16.55 -20.34 28.41
C SER A 324 17.73 -21.27 28.17
N LYS A 325 17.63 -22.19 27.23
CA LYS A 325 18.66 -23.16 26.84
C LYS A 325 19.40 -22.72 25.59
N PRO A 326 20.56 -23.26 25.30
CA PRO A 326 21.28 -23.04 24.05
C PRO A 326 20.42 -23.38 22.83
N TYR A 327 20.75 -22.81 21.68
CA TYR A 327 20.27 -23.31 20.40
C TYR A 327 20.72 -24.75 20.19
N VAL A 328 19.88 -25.53 19.53
CA VAL A 328 20.23 -26.92 19.15
C VAL A 328 21.31 -26.95 18.07
N ASP A 329 22.00 -28.07 17.95
CA ASP A 329 22.91 -28.30 16.84
C ASP A 329 22.16 -28.55 15.52
N LYS A 330 22.89 -28.47 14.40
CA LYS A 330 22.35 -28.69 13.06
C LYS A 330 21.72 -30.07 12.87
N ALA A 331 22.27 -31.11 13.46
CA ALA A 331 21.75 -32.45 13.30
C ALA A 331 20.39 -32.61 13.98
N THR A 332 20.25 -32.04 15.16
CA THR A 332 18.98 -31.98 15.89
C THR A 332 17.97 -31.12 15.12
N MET A 333 18.40 -29.96 14.60
CA MET A 333 17.50 -29.06 13.84
C MET A 333 17.05 -29.68 12.53
N ASN A 334 17.93 -30.40 11.83
CA ASN A 334 17.57 -31.15 10.61
C ASN A 334 16.45 -32.15 10.89
N ARG A 335 16.51 -32.87 12.01
CA ARG A 335 15.49 -33.84 12.39
C ARG A 335 14.17 -33.17 12.78
N ARG A 336 14.23 -32.03 13.48
CA ARG A 336 13.04 -31.23 13.81
C ARG A 336 12.37 -30.66 12.56
N LEU A 337 13.16 -30.13 11.65
CA LEU A 337 12.66 -29.55 10.38
C LEU A 337 12.05 -30.65 9.51
N GLU A 338 12.70 -31.81 9.37
CA GLU A 338 12.15 -32.91 8.59
C GLU A 338 10.86 -33.45 9.20
N TRP A 339 10.84 -33.65 10.52
CA TRP A 339 9.64 -34.05 11.24
C TRP A 339 8.49 -33.07 11.05
N TYR A 340 8.76 -31.78 11.18
CA TYR A 340 7.75 -30.73 11.02
C TYR A 340 7.15 -30.75 9.61
N ILE A 341 7.99 -30.72 8.58
CA ILE A 341 7.54 -30.73 7.17
C ILE A 341 6.79 -32.03 6.86
N SER A 342 7.32 -33.19 7.31
CA SER A 342 6.64 -34.47 7.10
C SER A 342 5.29 -34.51 7.79
N SER A 343 5.17 -33.99 9.01
CA SER A 343 3.91 -33.95 9.76
C SER A 343 2.84 -33.09 9.08
N VAL A 344 3.23 -31.94 8.51
CA VAL A 344 2.31 -31.08 7.75
C VAL A 344 1.81 -31.81 6.49
N PHE A 345 2.71 -32.41 5.73
CA PHE A 345 2.31 -33.12 4.50
C PHE A 345 1.62 -34.46 4.77
N ASP A 346 1.97 -35.17 5.83
CA ASP A 346 1.26 -36.40 6.22
C ASP A 346 -0.20 -36.08 6.64
N HIS A 347 -0.44 -34.96 7.30
CA HIS A 347 -1.78 -34.52 7.67
C HIS A 347 -2.70 -34.36 6.46
N TYR A 348 -2.22 -33.72 5.38
CA TYR A 348 -3.04 -33.46 4.20
C TYR A 348 -2.92 -34.53 3.11
N PHE A 349 -1.81 -35.24 3.01
CA PHE A 349 -1.51 -36.13 1.88
C PHE A 349 -1.17 -37.57 2.31
N GLY A 350 -1.05 -37.84 3.63
CA GLY A 350 -0.75 -39.16 4.15
C GLY A 350 -1.93 -40.13 4.03
N GLU A 351 -1.70 -41.42 4.37
CA GLU A 351 -2.71 -42.46 4.29
C GLU A 351 -3.95 -42.16 5.12
N ALA A 352 -3.81 -41.46 6.27
CA ALA A 352 -4.93 -41.12 7.15
C ALA A 352 -5.88 -40.07 6.49
N ALA A 353 -5.39 -39.21 5.62
CA ALA A 353 -6.18 -38.25 4.86
C ALA A 353 -7.12 -38.90 3.86
N ASN A 354 -6.86 -40.17 3.49
CA ASN A 354 -7.71 -40.99 2.62
C ASN A 354 -8.20 -40.25 1.36
N LYS A 355 -7.26 -39.51 0.71
CA LYS A 355 -7.54 -38.73 -0.50
C LYS A 355 -8.59 -37.61 -0.36
N LYS A 356 -8.94 -37.25 0.86
CA LYS A 356 -9.90 -36.16 1.13
C LYS A 356 -9.48 -34.84 0.45
N TYR A 357 -8.20 -34.61 0.33
CA TYR A 357 -7.61 -33.35 -0.14
C TYR A 357 -6.98 -33.45 -1.54
N ASP A 358 -7.18 -34.56 -2.28
CA ASP A 358 -6.63 -34.75 -3.62
C ASP A 358 -7.02 -33.61 -4.57
N GLY A 359 -6.04 -32.94 -5.18
CA GLY A 359 -6.24 -31.84 -6.11
C GLY A 359 -6.73 -30.52 -5.48
N LEU A 360 -6.81 -30.44 -4.15
CA LEU A 360 -7.21 -29.22 -3.44
C LEU A 360 -6.04 -28.25 -3.32
N PHE A 361 -4.87 -28.72 -2.89
CA PHE A 361 -3.66 -27.93 -2.82
C PHE A 361 -2.95 -27.96 -4.17
N TYR A 362 -2.75 -26.77 -4.79
CA TYR A 362 -2.03 -26.68 -6.05
C TYR A 362 -0.54 -26.36 -5.87
N GLY A 363 -0.16 -25.84 -4.72
CA GLY A 363 1.22 -25.49 -4.41
C GLY A 363 1.41 -25.17 -2.95
N TRP A 364 2.68 -25.05 -2.54
CA TRP A 364 3.09 -24.75 -1.17
C TRP A 364 4.32 -23.87 -1.13
N ASP A 365 4.30 -22.78 -0.36
CA ASP A 365 5.46 -21.96 -0.07
C ASP A 365 6.35 -22.74 0.93
N VAL A 366 7.46 -23.25 0.44
CA VAL A 366 8.38 -24.04 1.27
C VAL A 366 9.23 -23.13 2.15
N VAL A 367 9.76 -22.07 1.57
CA VAL A 367 10.55 -21.04 2.26
C VAL A 367 10.06 -19.66 1.86
N ASN A 368 9.91 -18.79 2.84
CA ASN A 368 9.49 -17.41 2.68
C ASN A 368 10.58 -16.44 3.13
N GLU A 369 10.84 -15.39 2.33
CA GLU A 369 11.62 -14.20 2.69
C GLU A 369 13.02 -14.49 3.24
N ALA A 370 13.77 -15.37 2.62
CA ALA A 370 15.10 -15.74 3.09
C ALA A 370 16.24 -14.82 2.59
N VAL A 371 15.93 -13.83 1.70
CA VAL A 371 16.92 -12.98 1.03
C VAL A 371 16.79 -11.54 1.50
N ILE A 372 17.94 -10.87 1.74
CA ILE A 372 18.04 -9.42 1.93
C ILE A 372 19.16 -8.90 1.01
N GLY A 373 18.84 -7.94 0.14
CA GLY A 373 19.78 -7.53 -0.88
C GLY A 373 20.27 -8.73 -1.68
N ASN A 374 21.54 -8.84 -1.97
CA ASN A 374 22.12 -9.98 -2.69
C ASN A 374 22.62 -11.12 -1.77
N THR A 375 22.18 -11.17 -0.53
CA THR A 375 22.58 -12.15 0.49
C THR A 375 21.38 -12.73 1.23
N TYR A 376 21.63 -13.74 2.06
CA TYR A 376 20.61 -14.33 2.90
C TYR A 376 20.34 -13.49 4.15
N ARG A 377 19.12 -13.64 4.71
CA ARG A 377 18.83 -13.13 6.06
C ARG A 377 19.71 -13.83 7.06
N THR A 378 20.53 -13.07 7.73
CA THR A 378 21.49 -13.58 8.71
C THR A 378 21.01 -13.31 10.12
N ASP A 379 21.66 -13.93 11.09
CA ASP A 379 21.52 -13.60 12.48
C ASP A 379 22.33 -12.32 12.78
N LYS A 380 21.69 -11.16 12.71
CA LYS A 380 22.23 -9.93 13.28
C LYS A 380 21.78 -9.89 14.73
N VAL A 381 22.51 -10.56 15.60
CA VAL A 381 22.26 -10.46 17.03
C VAL A 381 22.52 -9.00 17.45
N ASN A 382 21.44 -8.25 17.61
CA ASN A 382 21.49 -7.05 18.41
C ASN A 382 21.26 -7.49 19.87
N PRO A 383 22.28 -7.44 20.74
CA PRO A 383 22.14 -7.88 22.14
C PRO A 383 21.09 -7.09 22.93
N ALA A 384 20.63 -5.95 22.39
CA ALA A 384 19.63 -5.10 23.01
C ALA A 384 18.18 -5.46 22.60
N GLU A 385 17.99 -6.26 21.55
CA GLU A 385 16.67 -6.78 21.20
C GLU A 385 16.36 -7.95 22.12
N SER A 386 15.26 -7.85 22.88
CA SER A 386 14.73 -9.00 23.60
C SER A 386 14.42 -10.11 22.59
N LEU A 387 14.88 -11.33 22.88
CA LEU A 387 14.49 -12.52 22.14
C LEU A 387 13.04 -12.80 22.53
N ASP A 388 12.10 -12.24 21.80
CA ASP A 388 10.70 -12.59 21.93
C ASP A 388 10.46 -14.01 21.41
N GLU A 389 9.37 -14.63 21.79
CA GLU A 389 8.98 -15.98 21.40
C GLU A 389 8.81 -16.13 19.88
N ILE A 390 8.56 -15.02 19.19
CA ILE A 390 8.48 -14.91 17.72
C ILE A 390 9.52 -13.90 17.24
N ARG A 391 10.34 -14.31 16.27
CA ARG A 391 11.36 -13.43 15.68
C ARG A 391 10.83 -12.67 14.48
N HIS A 392 11.23 -11.40 14.38
CA HIS A 392 10.84 -10.46 13.36
C HIS A 392 12.04 -9.72 12.74
N GLY A 393 11.80 -9.01 11.65
CA GLY A 393 12.78 -8.16 10.98
C GLY A 393 13.84 -8.93 10.21
N ASN A 394 15.09 -8.52 10.35
CA ASN A 394 16.22 -9.09 9.59
C ASN A 394 16.84 -10.32 10.25
N ASN A 395 16.46 -10.63 11.48
CA ASN A 395 17.00 -11.77 12.21
C ASN A 395 16.39 -13.06 11.73
N SER A 396 17.17 -14.15 11.81
CA SER A 396 16.72 -15.49 11.45
C SER A 396 17.31 -16.53 12.39
N SER A 397 16.49 -17.16 13.23
CA SER A 397 16.92 -18.27 14.09
C SER A 397 17.33 -19.47 13.27
N TRP A 398 16.76 -19.65 12.08
CA TRP A 398 17.25 -20.62 11.12
C TRP A 398 18.71 -20.37 10.75
N TRP A 399 19.06 -19.14 10.39
CA TRP A 399 20.44 -18.80 10.08
C TRP A 399 21.35 -18.94 11.29
N HIS A 400 20.86 -18.57 12.47
CA HIS A 400 21.63 -18.71 13.70
C HIS A 400 22.10 -20.16 13.93
N VAL A 401 21.22 -21.13 13.77
CA VAL A 401 21.55 -22.56 13.92
C VAL A 401 22.47 -23.03 12.80
N TYR A 402 22.19 -22.65 11.55
CA TYR A 402 22.86 -23.24 10.40
C TYR A 402 24.11 -22.49 9.92
N GLN A 403 24.20 -21.18 10.15
CA GLN A 403 25.27 -20.31 9.62
C GLN A 403 25.50 -20.49 8.12
N SER A 404 24.48 -20.87 7.39
CA SER A 404 24.48 -21.17 5.95
C SER A 404 23.05 -21.27 5.42
N ASN A 405 22.89 -21.37 4.09
CA ASN A 405 21.61 -21.65 3.43
C ASN A 405 21.18 -23.15 3.52
N GLU A 406 21.86 -23.95 4.32
CA GLU A 406 21.59 -25.39 4.43
C GLU A 406 20.14 -25.68 4.83
N PHE A 407 19.55 -24.89 5.73
CA PHE A 407 18.14 -25.05 6.13
C PHE A 407 17.16 -24.87 4.95
N ILE A 408 17.46 -23.96 4.02
CA ILE A 408 16.65 -23.74 2.81
C ILE A 408 16.71 -24.99 1.92
N ILE A 409 17.92 -25.46 1.65
CA ILE A 409 18.16 -26.67 0.85
C ILE A 409 17.44 -27.87 1.48
N ASN A 410 17.57 -28.05 2.80
CA ASN A 410 16.92 -29.14 3.52
C ASN A 410 15.40 -29.02 3.52
N ALA A 411 14.84 -27.80 3.67
CA ALA A 411 13.40 -27.57 3.58
C ALA A 411 12.85 -28.03 2.22
N PHE A 412 13.48 -27.63 1.11
CA PHE A 412 13.07 -28.07 -0.23
C PHE A 412 13.31 -29.57 -0.47
N LYS A 413 14.35 -30.14 0.11
CA LYS A 413 14.60 -31.57 0.06
C LYS A 413 13.52 -32.38 0.80
N TYR A 414 13.15 -31.94 2.00
CA TYR A 414 12.10 -32.58 2.78
C TYR A 414 10.74 -32.37 2.15
N ALA A 415 10.44 -31.16 1.69
CA ALA A 415 9.21 -30.90 0.95
C ALA A 415 9.09 -31.79 -0.29
N ASN A 416 10.16 -31.95 -1.08
CA ASN A 416 10.16 -32.85 -2.23
C ASN A 416 9.98 -34.33 -1.85
N LYS A 417 10.46 -34.75 -0.66
CA LYS A 417 10.32 -36.13 -0.16
C LYS A 417 8.89 -36.48 0.22
N TYR A 418 8.15 -35.52 0.77
CA TYR A 418 6.84 -35.78 1.39
C TYR A 418 5.65 -35.16 0.62
N ALA A 419 5.84 -34.13 -0.19
CA ALA A 419 4.78 -33.55 -1.01
C ALA A 419 4.46 -34.42 -2.23
N PRO A 420 3.19 -34.54 -2.62
CA PRO A 420 2.80 -35.10 -3.92
C PRO A 420 3.47 -34.37 -5.09
N SER A 421 3.70 -35.07 -6.18
CA SER A 421 4.38 -34.50 -7.35
C SER A 421 3.58 -33.43 -8.08
N ASP A 422 2.28 -33.38 -7.90
CA ASP A 422 1.33 -32.40 -8.46
C ASP A 422 1.12 -31.17 -7.57
N VAL A 423 1.69 -31.15 -6.36
CA VAL A 423 1.75 -29.99 -5.48
C VAL A 423 3.05 -29.23 -5.77
N GLU A 424 2.96 -28.05 -6.33
CA GLU A 424 4.12 -27.24 -6.70
C GLU A 424 4.83 -26.65 -5.47
N LEU A 425 6.15 -26.62 -5.48
CA LEU A 425 6.98 -26.10 -4.39
C LEU A 425 7.53 -24.74 -4.76
N TYR A 426 7.18 -23.74 -3.94
CA TYR A 426 7.51 -22.31 -4.16
C TYR A 426 8.60 -21.84 -3.21
N TYR A 427 9.47 -20.97 -3.70
CA TYR A 427 10.13 -19.96 -2.90
C TYR A 427 9.36 -18.65 -3.05
N ASN A 428 9.04 -17.95 -1.97
CA ASN A 428 8.21 -16.75 -1.97
C ASN A 428 8.96 -15.58 -1.30
N ASP A 429 8.96 -14.37 -1.91
CA ASP A 429 9.66 -13.21 -1.33
C ASP A 429 9.07 -11.89 -1.83
N PHE A 430 9.33 -10.80 -1.08
CA PHE A 430 8.91 -9.43 -1.38
C PHE A 430 10.09 -8.57 -1.85
N GLY A 431 9.79 -7.34 -2.31
CA GLY A 431 10.80 -6.40 -2.80
C GLY A 431 11.59 -6.93 -3.99
N GLU A 432 11.00 -7.84 -4.71
CA GLU A 432 11.57 -8.63 -5.79
C GLU A 432 11.86 -7.81 -7.06
N THR A 433 11.37 -6.57 -7.12
CA THR A 433 11.70 -5.62 -8.21
C THR A 433 13.01 -4.87 -7.94
N ASP A 434 13.58 -4.94 -6.73
CA ASP A 434 14.90 -4.39 -6.45
C ASP A 434 15.98 -5.17 -7.21
N ASN A 435 16.86 -4.46 -7.92
CA ASN A 435 17.88 -5.08 -8.77
C ASN A 435 18.86 -5.94 -7.97
N ILE A 436 19.30 -5.46 -6.80
CA ILE A 436 20.27 -6.15 -5.95
C ILE A 436 19.62 -7.39 -5.32
N LYS A 437 18.41 -7.24 -4.80
CA LYS A 437 17.68 -8.35 -4.20
C LYS A 437 17.29 -9.41 -5.23
N SER A 438 17.02 -9.01 -6.48
CA SER A 438 16.71 -9.94 -7.55
C SER A 438 17.87 -10.91 -7.83
N GLU A 439 19.12 -10.44 -7.75
CA GLU A 439 20.30 -11.30 -7.88
C GLU A 439 20.39 -12.33 -6.76
N GLY A 440 20.12 -11.91 -5.51
CA GLY A 440 20.08 -12.81 -4.35
C GLY A 440 19.01 -13.89 -4.46
N ILE A 441 17.81 -13.51 -4.93
CA ILE A 441 16.70 -14.44 -5.19
C ILE A 441 17.06 -15.45 -6.28
N ILE A 442 17.62 -15.01 -7.41
CA ILE A 442 18.06 -15.89 -8.50
C ILE A 442 19.16 -16.85 -8.01
N LYS A 443 20.09 -16.34 -7.21
CA LYS A 443 21.12 -17.19 -6.59
C LYS A 443 20.50 -18.26 -5.69
N LEU A 444 19.54 -17.92 -4.82
CA LEU A 444 18.85 -18.90 -3.98
C LEU A 444 18.16 -19.97 -4.83
N ILE A 445 17.40 -19.55 -5.85
CA ILE A 445 16.72 -20.48 -6.76
C ILE A 445 17.74 -21.46 -7.40
N SER A 446 18.87 -20.94 -7.86
CA SER A 446 19.95 -21.74 -8.45
C SER A 446 20.57 -22.71 -7.45
N ASP A 447 20.84 -22.27 -6.21
CA ASP A 447 21.40 -23.09 -5.15
C ASP A 447 20.46 -24.27 -4.81
N VAL A 448 19.15 -24.00 -4.66
CA VAL A 448 18.13 -25.03 -4.42
C VAL A 448 18.04 -26.01 -5.58
N LYS A 449 17.91 -25.53 -6.82
CA LYS A 449 17.75 -26.40 -7.99
C LYS A 449 18.98 -27.24 -8.30
N SER A 450 20.16 -26.80 -7.89
CA SER A 450 21.42 -27.52 -8.06
C SER A 450 21.66 -28.58 -6.99
N ALA A 451 20.96 -28.53 -5.87
CA ALA A 451 21.13 -29.46 -4.76
C ALA A 451 20.44 -30.79 -5.05
N GLN A 452 21.07 -31.89 -4.58
CA GLN A 452 20.52 -33.23 -4.80
C GLN A 452 19.27 -33.50 -3.95
N GLY A 453 18.22 -33.97 -4.58
CA GLY A 453 16.98 -34.37 -3.92
C GLY A 453 15.99 -33.24 -3.63
N THR A 454 16.30 -32.03 -4.08
CA THR A 454 15.39 -30.87 -4.02
C THR A 454 14.50 -30.79 -5.26
N ARG A 455 13.40 -30.08 -5.12
CA ARG A 455 12.52 -29.60 -6.19
C ARG A 455 12.07 -28.17 -5.87
N LEU A 456 12.16 -27.29 -6.84
CA LEU A 456 11.60 -25.93 -6.80
C LEU A 456 10.92 -25.71 -8.15
N ASP A 457 9.61 -25.52 -8.13
CA ASP A 457 8.77 -25.47 -9.32
C ASP A 457 8.43 -24.05 -9.73
N ALA A 458 8.39 -23.10 -8.77
CA ALA A 458 8.01 -21.72 -9.03
C ALA A 458 8.64 -20.73 -8.05
N PHE A 459 8.72 -19.48 -8.48
CA PHE A 459 8.99 -18.34 -7.61
C PHE A 459 7.69 -17.53 -7.41
N GLY A 460 7.35 -17.28 -6.14
CA GLY A 460 6.28 -16.41 -5.73
C GLY A 460 6.80 -14.98 -5.54
N MET A 461 6.34 -14.07 -6.40
CA MET A 461 6.55 -12.64 -6.23
C MET A 461 5.43 -12.14 -5.31
N GLN A 462 5.74 -11.74 -4.06
CA GLN A 462 4.69 -11.24 -3.15
C GLN A 462 3.96 -10.04 -3.75
N ALA A 463 4.65 -9.19 -4.49
CA ALA A 463 4.07 -8.06 -5.20
C ALA A 463 3.40 -7.03 -4.26
N HIS A 464 4.01 -6.78 -3.10
CA HIS A 464 3.66 -5.67 -2.22
C HIS A 464 4.27 -4.37 -2.77
N TYR A 465 3.57 -3.71 -3.65
CA TYR A 465 4.07 -2.53 -4.36
C TYR A 465 3.57 -1.23 -3.74
N SER A 466 4.06 -0.10 -4.23
CA SER A 466 3.55 1.23 -3.90
C SER A 466 3.10 1.95 -5.17
N VAL A 467 2.00 2.67 -5.09
CA VAL A 467 1.50 3.53 -6.19
C VAL A 467 2.56 4.54 -6.65
N ASP A 468 3.41 5.02 -5.71
CA ASP A 468 4.40 6.06 -6.01
C ASP A 468 5.67 5.53 -6.70
N SER A 469 5.95 4.21 -6.63
CA SER A 469 7.22 3.65 -7.11
C SER A 469 7.09 2.44 -8.04
N PHE A 470 5.88 2.01 -8.37
CA PHE A 470 5.69 0.87 -9.24
C PHE A 470 6.11 1.15 -10.67
N SER A 471 6.97 0.30 -11.23
CA SER A 471 7.39 0.32 -12.64
C SER A 471 7.04 -1.00 -13.33
N ALA A 472 6.15 -0.93 -14.30
CA ALA A 472 5.78 -2.09 -15.12
C ALA A 472 6.95 -2.62 -15.98
N ALA A 473 7.86 -1.73 -16.39
CA ALA A 473 9.06 -2.11 -17.15
C ALA A 473 10.01 -2.93 -16.28
N GLN A 474 10.26 -2.49 -15.05
CA GLN A 474 11.09 -3.21 -14.10
C GLN A 474 10.46 -4.55 -13.70
N PHE A 475 9.16 -4.56 -13.39
CA PHE A 475 8.41 -5.79 -13.15
C PHE A 475 8.61 -6.81 -14.29
N LYS A 476 8.46 -6.39 -15.56
CA LYS A 476 8.68 -7.26 -16.71
C LYS A 476 10.09 -7.83 -16.76
N THR A 477 11.08 -7.00 -16.49
CA THR A 477 12.49 -7.39 -16.52
C THR A 477 12.79 -8.48 -15.49
N VAL A 478 12.39 -8.28 -14.25
CA VAL A 478 12.69 -9.23 -13.16
C VAL A 478 11.81 -10.49 -13.25
N ALA A 479 10.52 -10.37 -13.57
CA ALA A 479 9.63 -11.51 -13.70
C ALA A 479 10.09 -12.48 -14.79
N LYS A 480 10.65 -11.97 -15.90
CA LYS A 480 11.25 -12.80 -16.94
C LYS A 480 12.46 -13.57 -16.41
N LYS A 481 13.40 -12.89 -15.72
CA LYS A 481 14.58 -13.53 -15.11
C LYS A 481 14.19 -14.63 -14.12
N TYR A 482 13.18 -14.37 -13.28
CA TYR A 482 12.68 -15.36 -12.31
C TYR A 482 12.03 -16.56 -12.99
N ALA A 483 11.21 -16.35 -14.01
CA ALA A 483 10.62 -17.45 -14.77
C ALA A 483 11.67 -18.30 -15.47
N GLU A 484 12.75 -17.70 -15.97
CA GLU A 484 13.90 -18.41 -16.55
C GLU A 484 14.64 -19.25 -15.48
N ALA A 485 14.81 -18.69 -14.29
CA ALA A 485 15.50 -19.38 -13.20
C ALA A 485 14.65 -20.49 -12.54
N ALA A 486 13.42 -20.17 -12.15
CA ALA A 486 12.53 -21.09 -11.43
C ALA A 486 11.77 -22.05 -12.35
N GLY A 487 11.43 -21.62 -13.57
CA GLY A 487 10.54 -22.33 -14.51
C GLY A 487 9.16 -21.67 -14.62
N LYS A 488 8.71 -20.97 -13.60
CA LYS A 488 7.50 -20.13 -13.59
C LYS A 488 7.55 -19.08 -12.49
N VAL A 489 6.72 -18.04 -12.62
CA VAL A 489 6.45 -17.05 -11.60
C VAL A 489 4.95 -16.91 -11.36
N GLN A 490 4.58 -16.53 -10.15
CA GLN A 490 3.23 -16.16 -9.78
C GLN A 490 3.30 -14.91 -8.91
N LEU A 491 2.39 -13.94 -9.12
CA LEU A 491 2.16 -12.88 -8.14
C LEU A 491 1.32 -13.50 -7.01
N THR A 492 1.84 -13.50 -5.80
CA THR A 492 1.31 -14.33 -4.71
C THR A 492 0.55 -13.56 -3.64
N GLU A 493 0.80 -12.25 -3.52
CA GLU A 493 0.28 -11.44 -2.42
C GLU A 493 0.04 -9.98 -2.86
N LEU A 494 -0.41 -9.80 -4.12
CA LEU A 494 -0.53 -8.47 -4.72
C LEU A 494 -1.38 -7.52 -3.89
N ASP A 495 -0.78 -6.44 -3.51
CA ASP A 495 -1.43 -5.22 -3.05
C ASP A 495 -0.62 -3.98 -3.42
N PHE A 496 -1.27 -2.82 -3.40
CA PHE A 496 -0.62 -1.54 -3.62
C PHE A 496 -0.79 -0.64 -2.40
N GLN A 497 0.32 -0.24 -1.80
CA GLN A 497 0.31 0.81 -0.79
C GLN A 497 -0.13 2.13 -1.42
N ALA A 498 -0.99 2.85 -0.72
CA ALA A 498 -1.45 4.16 -1.15
C ALA A 498 -0.31 5.18 -1.24
N SER A 499 -0.48 6.17 -2.13
CA SER A 499 0.50 7.23 -2.34
C SER A 499 0.73 8.09 -1.08
N ALA A 500 1.93 8.67 -0.99
CA ALA A 500 2.25 9.64 0.06
C ALA A 500 1.28 10.83 0.06
N ALA A 501 0.84 11.27 -1.13
CA ALA A 501 -0.13 12.35 -1.28
C ALA A 501 -1.49 12.01 -0.67
N TYR A 502 -1.98 10.78 -0.86
CA TYR A 502 -3.23 10.33 -0.25
C TYR A 502 -3.08 10.15 1.27
N LYS A 503 -2.02 9.51 1.73
CA LYS A 503 -1.73 9.31 3.17
C LYS A 503 -1.62 10.63 3.92
N SER A 504 -1.05 11.67 3.33
CA SER A 504 -0.98 13.02 3.92
C SER A 504 -2.28 13.84 3.80
N GLY A 505 -3.27 13.37 3.04
CA GLY A 505 -4.49 14.11 2.76
C GLY A 505 -4.36 15.16 1.64
N ALA A 506 -3.25 15.19 0.91
CA ALA A 506 -3.04 16.07 -0.25
C ALA A 506 -3.78 15.58 -1.51
N ALA A 507 -4.11 14.30 -1.60
CA ALA A 507 -4.92 13.72 -2.67
C ALA A 507 -6.27 13.23 -2.16
N SER A 508 -7.31 13.28 -3.02
CA SER A 508 -8.63 12.74 -2.72
C SER A 508 -8.66 11.21 -2.87
N LYS A 509 -9.65 10.58 -2.27
CA LYS A 509 -9.87 9.12 -2.38
C LYS A 509 -10.13 8.71 -3.85
N GLU A 510 -10.87 9.50 -4.60
CA GLU A 510 -11.17 9.24 -6.00
C GLU A 510 -9.90 9.29 -6.86
N SER A 511 -9.04 10.28 -6.63
CA SER A 511 -7.75 10.38 -7.31
C SER A 511 -6.85 9.19 -7.00
N GLU A 512 -6.81 8.77 -5.73
CA GLU A 512 -6.01 7.60 -5.32
C GLU A 512 -6.54 6.31 -5.93
N TYR A 513 -7.86 6.11 -5.94
CA TYR A 513 -8.49 4.95 -6.58
C TYR A 513 -8.17 4.89 -8.08
N THR A 514 -8.13 6.03 -8.74
CA THR A 514 -7.76 6.12 -10.15
C THR A 514 -6.29 5.76 -10.36
N LYS A 515 -5.36 6.35 -9.59
CA LYS A 515 -3.92 6.03 -9.67
C LYS A 515 -3.67 4.53 -9.45
N MET A 516 -4.26 3.98 -8.40
CA MET A 516 -4.14 2.57 -8.08
C MET A 516 -4.67 1.66 -9.20
N ALA A 517 -5.81 2.03 -9.80
CA ALA A 517 -6.35 1.28 -10.92
C ALA A 517 -5.40 1.27 -12.13
N TYR A 518 -4.70 2.37 -12.40
CA TYR A 518 -3.70 2.41 -13.46
C TYR A 518 -2.45 1.60 -13.13
N CYS A 519 -2.02 1.52 -11.86
CA CYS A 519 -0.96 0.59 -11.45
C CYS A 519 -1.38 -0.87 -11.70
N HIS A 520 -2.60 -1.25 -11.31
CA HIS A 520 -3.16 -2.58 -11.60
C HIS A 520 -3.24 -2.84 -13.11
N LYS A 521 -3.68 -1.86 -13.91
CA LYS A 521 -3.74 -1.97 -15.36
C LYS A 521 -2.36 -2.21 -15.97
N GLN A 522 -1.38 -1.39 -15.61
CA GLN A 522 -0.01 -1.50 -16.12
C GLN A 522 0.62 -2.84 -15.74
N LEU A 523 0.40 -3.31 -14.51
CA LEU A 523 0.86 -4.63 -14.05
C LEU A 523 0.20 -5.75 -14.86
N PHE A 524 -1.11 -5.71 -15.05
CA PHE A 524 -1.83 -6.74 -15.78
C PHE A 524 -1.45 -6.76 -17.26
N ASP A 525 -1.32 -5.60 -17.89
CA ASP A 525 -0.84 -5.49 -19.28
C ASP A 525 0.58 -6.03 -19.43
N ALA A 526 1.46 -5.74 -18.45
CA ALA A 526 2.82 -6.29 -18.42
C ALA A 526 2.83 -7.82 -18.25
N ALA A 527 1.98 -8.36 -17.38
CA ALA A 527 1.85 -9.80 -17.16
C ALA A 527 1.32 -10.52 -18.43
N LYS A 528 0.34 -9.94 -19.12
CA LYS A 528 -0.16 -10.43 -20.42
C LYS A 528 0.92 -10.42 -21.49
N ASP A 529 1.67 -9.34 -21.57
CA ASP A 529 2.77 -9.21 -22.54
C ASP A 529 3.87 -10.25 -22.27
N LEU A 530 4.27 -10.45 -21.03
CA LEU A 530 5.20 -11.51 -20.63
C LEU A 530 4.69 -12.88 -21.07
N LYS A 531 3.43 -13.20 -20.76
CA LYS A 531 2.80 -14.47 -21.14
C LYS A 531 2.76 -14.67 -22.64
N LYS A 532 2.36 -13.65 -23.40
CA LYS A 532 2.35 -13.65 -24.88
C LYS A 532 3.74 -13.90 -25.46
N ASN A 533 4.79 -13.40 -24.81
CA ASN A 533 6.19 -13.58 -25.21
C ASN A 533 6.83 -14.87 -24.63
N GLY A 534 6.04 -15.80 -24.11
CA GLY A 534 6.50 -17.13 -23.68
C GLY A 534 7.02 -17.21 -22.24
N THR A 535 6.95 -16.14 -21.45
CA THR A 535 7.28 -16.19 -20.02
C THR A 535 6.16 -16.88 -19.26
N ASN A 536 6.50 -17.85 -18.41
CA ASN A 536 5.49 -18.62 -17.68
C ASN A 536 5.02 -17.85 -16.43
N VAL A 537 4.08 -16.93 -16.64
CA VAL A 537 3.35 -16.26 -15.56
C VAL A 537 2.14 -17.12 -15.21
N ALA A 538 2.13 -17.67 -13.98
CA ALA A 538 1.16 -18.70 -13.55
C ALA A 538 -0.14 -18.12 -12.99
N GLY A 539 -0.16 -16.84 -12.61
CA GLY A 539 -1.37 -16.22 -12.07
C GLY A 539 -1.10 -15.01 -11.19
N ILE A 540 -2.19 -14.49 -10.66
CA ILE A 540 -2.23 -13.32 -9.76
C ILE A 540 -3.09 -13.69 -8.55
N THR A 541 -2.55 -13.51 -7.34
CA THR A 541 -3.27 -13.60 -6.08
C THR A 541 -3.22 -12.23 -5.41
N VAL A 542 -4.36 -11.60 -5.17
CA VAL A 542 -4.46 -10.35 -4.39
C VAL A 542 -4.44 -10.67 -2.89
N TRP A 543 -3.81 -9.82 -2.07
CA TRP A 543 -3.62 -10.13 -0.64
C TRP A 543 -4.75 -9.59 0.24
N GLY A 544 -5.92 -10.16 0.04
CA GLY A 544 -7.15 -9.89 0.78
C GLY A 544 -8.37 -9.78 -0.13
N VAL A 545 -9.55 -9.99 0.45
CA VAL A 545 -10.82 -10.00 -0.31
C VAL A 545 -11.42 -8.60 -0.39
N ILE A 546 -11.58 -7.93 0.73
CA ILE A 546 -12.18 -6.60 0.85
C ILE A 546 -11.26 -5.63 1.58
N GLU A 547 -11.33 -4.37 1.21
CA GLU A 547 -10.44 -3.31 1.67
C GLU A 547 -10.27 -3.19 3.20
N PRO A 548 -11.32 -3.26 4.04
CA PRO A 548 -11.16 -3.13 5.49
C PRO A 548 -10.29 -4.20 6.13
N ASN A 549 -10.18 -5.37 5.49
CA ASN A 549 -9.47 -6.53 6.03
C ASN A 549 -8.00 -6.60 5.60
N SER A 550 -7.52 -5.61 4.84
CA SER A 550 -6.12 -5.59 4.41
C SER A 550 -5.17 -5.38 5.59
N TRP A 551 -4.11 -6.17 5.65
CA TRP A 551 -3.04 -6.04 6.63
C TRP A 551 -2.36 -4.67 6.63
N LEU A 552 -2.36 -3.96 5.49
CA LEU A 552 -1.78 -2.62 5.35
C LEU A 552 -2.42 -1.58 6.29
N HIS A 553 -3.65 -1.81 6.76
CA HIS A 553 -4.29 -0.91 7.72
C HIS A 553 -3.65 -0.93 9.10
N SER A 554 -3.01 -2.05 9.50
CA SER A 554 -2.35 -2.21 10.78
C SER A 554 -0.83 -1.94 10.76
N GLN A 555 -0.24 -1.76 9.58
CA GLN A 555 1.22 -1.60 9.44
C GLN A 555 1.65 -0.13 9.55
N SER A 556 2.22 0.25 10.69
CA SER A 556 2.72 1.62 10.92
C SER A 556 3.88 2.02 10.01
N ASN A 557 4.75 1.09 9.64
CA ASN A 557 5.92 1.31 8.79
C ASN A 557 5.58 1.67 7.33
N VAL A 558 4.36 1.36 6.88
CA VAL A 558 3.87 1.71 5.53
C VAL A 558 2.87 2.87 5.56
N GLY A 559 2.79 3.60 6.66
CA GLY A 559 1.90 4.75 6.84
C GLY A 559 0.43 4.37 7.05
N GLY A 560 0.16 3.13 7.43
CA GLY A 560 -1.12 2.71 7.99
C GLY A 560 -1.19 3.10 9.46
N GLY A 561 -1.09 4.35 9.82
CA GLY A 561 -1.09 4.79 11.22
C GLY A 561 -2.32 4.31 12.01
N ALA A 562 -2.43 4.72 13.27
CA ALA A 562 -3.52 4.34 14.17
C ALA A 562 -4.94 4.60 13.62
N ASP A 563 -5.09 5.36 12.54
CA ASP A 563 -6.35 5.59 11.87
C ASP A 563 -6.59 4.68 10.66
N GLY A 564 -5.64 3.77 10.28
CA GLY A 564 -5.79 2.73 9.24
C GLY A 564 -6.52 3.11 7.94
N SER A 565 -7.15 4.29 7.96
CA SER A 565 -8.16 4.76 7.00
C SER A 565 -7.58 5.19 5.65
N LYS A 566 -6.23 5.24 5.53
CA LYS A 566 -5.55 5.80 4.37
C LYS A 566 -4.83 4.77 3.50
N GLN A 567 -5.31 3.55 3.50
CA GLN A 567 -4.91 2.51 2.56
C GLN A 567 -6.13 2.07 1.76
N CYS A 568 -5.94 1.65 0.53
CA CYS A 568 -7.03 1.22 -0.34
C CYS A 568 -6.57 0.16 -1.37
N PRO A 569 -5.88 -0.92 -0.92
CA PRO A 569 -5.05 -1.76 -1.78
C PRO A 569 -5.81 -2.78 -2.63
N LEU A 570 -7.07 -3.10 -2.31
CA LEU A 570 -7.74 -4.27 -2.83
C LEU A 570 -8.78 -3.95 -3.92
N LEU A 571 -9.35 -4.99 -4.54
CA LEU A 571 -10.28 -4.88 -5.67
C LEU A 571 -11.70 -4.48 -5.26
N PHE A 572 -12.09 -4.82 -4.03
CA PHE A 572 -13.44 -4.60 -3.51
C PHE A 572 -13.40 -3.74 -2.25
N ASP A 573 -14.40 -2.88 -2.09
CA ASP A 573 -14.56 -2.06 -0.89
C ASP A 573 -15.23 -2.83 0.27
N GLY A 574 -15.37 -2.20 1.43
CA GLY A 574 -16.03 -2.77 2.60
C GLY A 574 -17.55 -2.98 2.45
N LYS A 575 -18.13 -2.62 1.31
CA LYS A 575 -19.53 -2.90 0.94
C LYS A 575 -19.61 -3.93 -0.19
N TYR A 576 -18.53 -4.66 -0.43
CA TYR A 576 -18.40 -5.68 -1.49
C TYR A 576 -18.59 -5.14 -2.92
N LYS A 577 -18.35 -3.84 -3.13
CA LYS A 577 -18.48 -3.19 -4.44
C LYS A 577 -17.13 -3.16 -5.15
N ALA A 578 -17.18 -3.41 -6.46
CA ALA A 578 -16.01 -3.35 -7.31
C ALA A 578 -15.44 -1.91 -7.37
N LYS A 579 -14.16 -1.79 -7.06
CA LYS A 579 -13.40 -0.53 -7.13
C LYS A 579 -12.83 -0.32 -8.54
N PRO A 580 -12.31 0.87 -8.85
CA PRO A 580 -11.58 1.10 -10.11
C PRO A 580 -10.45 0.08 -10.38
N ALA A 581 -9.75 -0.40 -9.34
CA ALA A 581 -8.74 -1.46 -9.47
C ALA A 581 -9.27 -2.77 -10.06
N TYR A 582 -10.51 -3.16 -9.74
CA TYR A 582 -11.17 -4.31 -10.36
C TYR A 582 -11.42 -4.07 -11.87
N TRP A 583 -11.89 -2.86 -12.24
CA TRP A 583 -12.18 -2.52 -13.62
C TRP A 583 -10.92 -2.46 -14.49
N ALA A 584 -9.75 -2.24 -13.89
CA ALA A 584 -8.47 -2.31 -14.59
C ALA A 584 -8.20 -3.68 -15.26
N TYR A 585 -8.76 -4.74 -14.74
CA TYR A 585 -8.65 -6.10 -15.29
C TYR A 585 -9.81 -6.46 -16.21
N VAL A 586 -11.02 -6.04 -15.85
CA VAL A 586 -12.26 -6.52 -16.48
C VAL A 586 -12.67 -5.66 -17.66
N ASP A 587 -12.61 -4.35 -17.51
CA ASP A 587 -12.99 -3.39 -18.54
C ASP A 587 -12.34 -2.03 -18.26
N ALA A 588 -11.13 -1.86 -18.75
CA ALA A 588 -10.36 -0.63 -18.52
C ALA A 588 -11.00 0.63 -19.14
N THR A 589 -11.99 0.50 -20.03
CA THR A 589 -12.72 1.65 -20.58
C THR A 589 -13.59 2.36 -19.53
N LYS A 590 -13.87 1.69 -18.42
CA LYS A 590 -14.60 2.25 -17.28
C LYS A 590 -13.75 3.08 -16.33
N LEU A 591 -12.44 3.09 -16.52
CA LEU A 591 -11.57 3.91 -15.70
C LEU A 591 -11.76 5.39 -16.00
N GLU A 592 -11.72 6.19 -14.94
CA GLU A 592 -11.60 7.64 -15.11
C GLU A 592 -10.19 7.97 -15.61
N PRO A 593 -10.00 9.00 -16.44
CA PRO A 593 -8.68 9.42 -16.87
C PRO A 593 -7.74 9.70 -15.70
N LEU A 594 -6.52 9.21 -15.77
CA LEU A 594 -5.48 9.53 -14.79
C LEU A 594 -5.03 10.97 -15.02
N ILE A 595 -5.14 11.80 -13.98
CA ILE A 595 -4.66 13.18 -14.05
C ILE A 595 -3.14 13.16 -13.95
N GLN A 596 -2.48 13.52 -15.05
CA GLN A 596 -1.02 13.57 -15.12
C GLN A 596 -0.50 14.87 -14.48
N ASP A 597 0.61 14.75 -13.74
CA ASP A 597 1.37 15.90 -13.27
C ASP A 597 2.46 16.19 -14.31
N ILE A 598 2.49 17.42 -14.82
CA ILE A 598 3.48 17.85 -15.82
C ILE A 598 4.21 19.12 -15.37
N VAL A 599 5.38 19.31 -15.88
CA VAL A 599 6.23 20.46 -15.62
C VAL A 599 6.24 21.39 -16.84
N VAL A 600 6.07 22.67 -16.59
CA VAL A 600 6.15 23.72 -17.62
C VAL A 600 7.29 24.64 -17.23
N ALA A 601 8.43 24.55 -17.94
CA ALA A 601 9.59 25.36 -17.65
C ALA A 601 9.47 26.79 -18.22
N GLU A 602 10.00 27.77 -17.48
CA GLU A 602 10.11 29.15 -17.98
C GLU A 602 11.05 29.19 -19.19
N GLN A 603 10.60 29.85 -20.27
CA GLN A 603 11.44 30.05 -21.43
C GLN A 603 12.40 31.20 -21.20
N LYS A 604 13.69 30.91 -21.11
CA LYS A 604 14.74 31.91 -20.98
C LYS A 604 15.60 31.96 -22.26
N GLY A 605 15.49 33.06 -22.99
CA GLY A 605 16.17 33.23 -24.28
C GLY A 605 15.72 32.16 -25.30
N ASP A 606 16.68 31.64 -26.04
CA ASP A 606 16.43 30.59 -27.04
C ASP A 606 16.44 29.15 -26.46
N THR A 607 16.58 29.01 -25.14
CA THR A 607 16.65 27.71 -24.47
C THR A 607 15.23 27.23 -24.23
N MET A 608 14.81 26.18 -24.93
CA MET A 608 13.54 25.50 -24.68
C MET A 608 13.74 24.37 -23.67
N SER A 609 12.73 24.17 -22.81
CA SER A 609 12.63 22.93 -22.04
C SER A 609 12.72 21.73 -22.96
N ARG A 610 13.41 20.68 -22.52
CA ARG A 610 13.46 19.41 -23.25
C ARG A 610 12.41 18.40 -22.75
N THR A 611 11.64 18.73 -21.74
CA THR A 611 10.59 17.86 -21.26
C THR A 611 9.48 17.77 -22.29
N GLU A 612 9.40 16.63 -22.95
CA GLU A 612 8.42 16.31 -23.96
C GLU A 612 7.39 15.32 -23.39
N TYR A 613 6.14 15.57 -23.66
CA TYR A 613 5.02 14.70 -23.31
C TYR A 613 4.38 14.16 -24.57
N SER A 614 4.13 12.86 -24.62
CA SER A 614 3.57 12.19 -25.79
C SER A 614 2.22 11.56 -25.50
N PHE A 615 1.38 11.45 -26.53
CA PHE A 615 0.11 10.75 -26.50
C PHE A 615 -0.22 10.24 -27.90
N SER A 616 -1.00 9.17 -27.99
CA SER A 616 -1.33 8.56 -29.25
C SER A 616 -2.60 7.73 -29.17
N ASP A 617 -3.17 7.47 -30.33
CA ASP A 617 -4.05 6.33 -30.60
C ASP A 617 -3.49 5.48 -31.75
N ASP A 618 -4.34 4.62 -32.34
CA ASP A 618 -3.89 3.71 -33.42
C ASP A 618 -3.45 4.46 -34.70
N ASP A 619 -3.99 5.67 -34.93
CA ASP A 619 -3.83 6.41 -36.19
C ASP A 619 -3.00 7.70 -35.99
N THR A 620 -2.90 8.24 -34.79
CA THR A 620 -2.29 9.55 -34.51
C THR A 620 -1.23 9.42 -33.44
N GLN A 621 -0.05 9.97 -33.68
CA GLN A 621 1.00 10.12 -32.66
C GLN A 621 1.29 11.61 -32.49
N ALA A 622 1.21 12.12 -31.27
CA ALA A 622 1.50 13.51 -30.97
C ALA A 622 2.43 13.62 -29.77
N ALA A 623 3.27 14.64 -29.79
CA ALA A 623 4.11 15.00 -28.65
C ALA A 623 4.12 16.53 -28.50
N PHE A 624 4.27 17.01 -27.26
CA PHE A 624 4.32 18.45 -27.03
C PHE A 624 5.35 18.85 -25.97
N ILE A 625 5.91 20.04 -26.13
CA ILE A 625 6.83 20.67 -25.19
C ILE A 625 6.19 21.96 -24.70
N PRO A 626 5.71 22.03 -23.44
CA PRO A 626 5.16 23.25 -22.87
C PRO A 626 6.26 24.09 -22.22
N THR A 627 6.22 25.42 -22.47
CA THR A 627 7.04 26.42 -21.78
C THR A 627 6.18 27.62 -21.43
N TRP A 628 6.63 28.45 -20.48
CA TRP A 628 5.93 29.69 -20.15
C TRP A 628 6.89 30.88 -20.14
N ASP A 629 6.32 32.07 -20.44
CA ASP A 629 7.00 33.36 -20.32
C ASP A 629 6.06 34.36 -19.63
N LYS A 630 6.50 35.62 -19.50
CA LYS A 630 5.70 36.69 -18.88
C LYS A 630 4.36 36.96 -19.57
N ASP A 631 4.21 36.54 -20.83
CA ASP A 631 3.04 36.86 -21.67
C ASP A 631 2.10 35.64 -21.86
N GLY A 632 2.49 34.43 -21.39
CA GLY A 632 1.62 33.25 -21.52
C GLY A 632 2.34 31.93 -21.58
N LEU A 633 1.56 30.89 -21.91
CA LEU A 633 2.02 29.53 -22.14
C LEU A 633 2.37 29.38 -23.63
N ASN A 634 3.55 28.84 -23.92
CA ASN A 634 4.00 28.50 -25.25
C ASN A 634 4.06 26.96 -25.37
N VAL A 635 3.40 26.38 -26.34
CA VAL A 635 3.35 24.92 -26.53
C VAL A 635 3.79 24.61 -27.97
N LEU A 636 4.86 23.85 -28.09
CA LEU A 636 5.28 23.27 -29.37
C LEU A 636 4.69 21.87 -29.46
N VAL A 637 3.83 21.64 -30.46
CA VAL A 637 3.20 20.34 -30.66
C VAL A 637 3.69 19.74 -31.98
N SER A 638 4.19 18.51 -31.93
CA SER A 638 4.59 17.72 -33.10
C SER A 638 3.56 16.61 -33.32
N VAL A 639 3.03 16.52 -34.52
CA VAL A 639 2.04 15.49 -34.89
C VAL A 639 2.60 14.67 -36.06
N LYS A 640 2.68 13.34 -35.85
CA LYS A 640 2.93 12.40 -36.95
C LYS A 640 1.60 12.06 -37.60
N ASP A 641 1.47 12.42 -38.85
CA ASP A 641 0.29 12.23 -39.67
C ASP A 641 0.68 12.24 -41.15
N ALA A 642 0.50 11.11 -41.78
CA ALA A 642 0.86 10.91 -43.19
C ALA A 642 -0.22 11.45 -44.16
N THR A 643 -1.41 11.74 -43.67
CA THR A 643 -2.53 12.22 -44.47
C THR A 643 -2.77 13.70 -44.21
N ILE A 644 -3.13 14.46 -45.26
CA ILE A 644 -3.43 15.89 -45.11
C ILE A 644 -4.94 16.08 -45.24
N ASN A 645 -5.54 16.64 -44.18
CA ASN A 645 -6.95 16.97 -44.13
C ASN A 645 -7.14 18.42 -43.69
N ASP A 646 -8.11 19.12 -44.29
CA ASP A 646 -8.41 20.51 -43.94
C ASP A 646 -9.02 20.69 -42.53
N THR A 647 -9.50 19.57 -41.93
CA THR A 647 -10.04 19.54 -40.57
C THR A 647 -8.98 19.28 -39.49
N ASP A 648 -7.73 18.94 -39.89
CA ASP A 648 -6.66 18.67 -38.95
C ASP A 648 -6.25 19.93 -38.21
N GLU A 649 -6.25 19.85 -36.89
CA GLU A 649 -5.90 21.00 -36.05
C GLU A 649 -5.40 20.54 -34.68
N VAL A 650 -4.70 21.42 -33.98
CA VAL A 650 -4.28 21.25 -32.60
C VAL A 650 -4.88 22.35 -31.74
N THR A 651 -5.48 21.97 -30.64
CA THR A 651 -6.00 22.91 -29.64
C THR A 651 -5.33 22.68 -28.29
N VAL A 652 -4.86 23.77 -27.67
CA VAL A 652 -4.39 23.79 -26.28
C VAL A 652 -5.48 24.45 -25.43
N TYR A 653 -5.86 23.77 -24.37
CA TYR A 653 -6.83 24.23 -23.37
C TYR A 653 -6.13 24.53 -22.05
N VAL A 654 -6.55 25.59 -21.37
CA VAL A 654 -5.94 26.00 -20.10
C VAL A 654 -7.03 26.45 -19.12
N ASP A 655 -6.97 25.94 -17.90
CA ASP A 655 -7.63 26.49 -16.72
C ASP A 655 -6.57 27.14 -15.84
N GLU A 656 -6.54 28.48 -15.82
CA GLU A 656 -5.53 29.24 -15.08
C GLU A 656 -5.60 29.05 -13.57
N THR A 657 -6.73 28.56 -13.07
CA THR A 657 -6.99 28.38 -11.63
C THR A 657 -6.80 26.96 -11.17
N ASN A 658 -6.64 26.01 -12.11
CA ASN A 658 -6.61 24.58 -11.81
C ASN A 658 -7.82 24.15 -10.94
N SER A 659 -9.01 24.60 -11.29
CA SER A 659 -10.23 24.37 -10.50
C SER A 659 -10.70 22.92 -10.51
N ALA A 660 -10.26 22.16 -11.53
CA ALA A 660 -10.68 20.76 -11.77
C ALA A 660 -12.22 20.59 -11.78
N GLY A 661 -12.92 21.52 -12.39
CA GLY A 661 -14.38 21.56 -12.42
C GLY A 661 -14.94 22.23 -13.68
N ASP A 662 -16.22 22.61 -13.62
CA ASP A 662 -16.88 23.29 -14.72
C ASP A 662 -16.29 24.68 -14.92
N VAL A 663 -15.69 24.90 -16.09
CA VAL A 663 -15.02 26.15 -16.48
C VAL A 663 -15.25 26.42 -17.96
N THR A 664 -15.09 27.72 -18.31
CA THR A 664 -14.85 28.08 -19.70
C THR A 664 -13.34 28.24 -19.87
N PRO A 665 -12.64 27.31 -20.52
CA PRO A 665 -11.18 27.35 -20.60
C PRO A 665 -10.69 28.48 -21.51
N VAL A 666 -9.52 28.98 -21.24
CA VAL A 666 -8.74 29.72 -22.25
C VAL A 666 -8.22 28.68 -23.24
N LYS A 667 -8.49 28.91 -24.53
CA LYS A 667 -8.03 27.97 -25.56
C LYS A 667 -7.43 28.66 -26.77
N LYS A 668 -6.56 27.96 -27.46
CA LYS A 668 -5.99 28.37 -28.73
C LYS A 668 -5.87 27.20 -29.67
N THR A 669 -6.42 27.35 -30.86
CA THR A 669 -6.35 26.37 -31.96
C THR A 669 -5.43 26.87 -33.06
N VAL A 670 -4.65 25.95 -33.63
CA VAL A 670 -3.86 26.14 -34.85
C VAL A 670 -4.23 25.04 -35.84
N LYS A 671 -4.65 25.42 -37.00
CA LYS A 671 -4.95 24.47 -38.09
C LYS A 671 -3.67 23.96 -38.73
N ARG A 672 -3.71 22.74 -39.27
CA ARG A 672 -2.58 22.19 -40.04
C ARG A 672 -2.07 23.12 -41.14
N SER A 673 -2.96 23.80 -41.84
CA SER A 673 -2.59 24.77 -42.90
C SER A 673 -1.81 25.97 -42.39
N GLU A 674 -1.86 26.26 -41.07
CA GLU A 674 -1.13 27.33 -40.39
C GLU A 674 0.15 26.82 -39.70
N ALA A 675 0.34 25.50 -39.62
CA ALA A 675 1.45 24.86 -38.98
C ALA A 675 2.63 24.61 -39.93
N LEU A 676 3.81 24.37 -39.40
CA LEU A 676 5.00 24.01 -40.18
C LEU A 676 4.91 22.56 -40.64
N ALA A 677 4.86 22.33 -41.95
CA ALA A 677 4.94 20.99 -42.51
C ALA A 677 6.35 20.38 -42.24
N VAL A 678 6.39 19.14 -41.80
CA VAL A 678 7.61 18.36 -41.57
C VAL A 678 7.45 16.99 -42.22
N ASP A 679 8.57 16.23 -42.36
CA ASP A 679 8.51 14.88 -42.90
C ASP A 679 7.62 13.97 -42.03
N GLY A 680 6.59 13.38 -42.65
CA GLY A 680 5.63 12.51 -41.98
C GLY A 680 4.62 13.20 -41.04
N GLY A 681 4.46 14.55 -41.14
CA GLY A 681 3.48 15.25 -40.29
C GLY A 681 3.60 16.77 -40.27
N TYR A 682 3.37 17.37 -39.10
CA TYR A 682 3.44 18.83 -38.94
C TYR A 682 3.83 19.24 -37.49
N ARG A 683 4.25 20.52 -37.36
CA ARG A 683 4.50 21.16 -36.07
C ARG A 683 3.68 22.42 -35.89
N ALA A 684 2.95 22.52 -34.83
CA ALA A 684 2.19 23.70 -34.43
C ALA A 684 2.89 24.39 -33.24
N THR A 685 3.14 25.70 -33.35
CA THR A 685 3.56 26.54 -32.25
C THR A 685 2.37 27.33 -31.75
N ILE A 686 1.96 27.12 -30.52
CA ILE A 686 0.73 27.67 -29.95
C ILE A 686 1.09 28.53 -28.73
N LYS A 687 0.68 29.80 -28.77
CA LYS A 687 0.80 30.70 -27.62
C LYS A 687 -0.58 30.98 -27.04
N VAL A 688 -0.79 30.59 -25.77
CA VAL A 688 -1.98 30.87 -25.00
C VAL A 688 -1.68 32.07 -24.08
N PRO A 689 -2.26 33.25 -24.33
CA PRO A 689 -2.04 34.42 -23.46
C PRO A 689 -2.57 34.13 -22.05
N MET A 690 -1.79 34.46 -21.05
CA MET A 690 -2.17 34.27 -19.63
C MET A 690 -1.63 35.41 -18.78
N THR A 691 -2.24 35.58 -17.61
CA THR A 691 -1.83 36.59 -16.63
C THR A 691 -1.41 35.92 -15.31
N ASP A 692 -0.73 36.64 -14.44
CA ASP A 692 -0.29 36.19 -13.11
C ASP A 692 0.50 34.86 -13.14
N LEU A 693 1.38 34.72 -14.11
CA LEU A 693 2.32 33.57 -14.18
C LEU A 693 3.49 33.77 -13.22
N LYS A 694 3.80 32.75 -12.46
CA LYS A 694 4.92 32.72 -11.51
C LYS A 694 5.36 31.31 -11.24
N VAL A 695 6.60 31.14 -10.84
CA VAL A 695 7.15 29.87 -10.40
C VAL A 695 6.28 29.24 -9.30
N ALA A 696 6.12 27.94 -9.33
CA ALA A 696 5.29 27.11 -8.45
C ALA A 696 3.75 27.31 -8.61
N LYS A 697 3.28 28.18 -9.52
CA LYS A 697 1.85 28.19 -9.85
C LYS A 697 1.50 26.90 -10.59
N THR A 698 0.38 26.29 -10.23
CA THR A 698 -0.22 25.16 -10.94
C THR A 698 -1.41 25.63 -11.75
N ILE A 699 -1.48 25.21 -12.99
CA ILE A 699 -2.61 25.43 -13.91
C ILE A 699 -3.12 24.06 -14.40
N GLY A 700 -4.38 24.00 -14.81
CA GLY A 700 -4.89 22.87 -15.57
C GLY A 700 -4.59 23.07 -17.06
N MET A 701 -4.07 22.05 -17.76
CA MET A 701 -3.94 22.12 -19.22
C MET A 701 -4.23 20.78 -19.90
N ASP A 702 -4.69 20.86 -21.14
CA ASP A 702 -4.80 19.72 -22.03
C ASP A 702 -4.42 20.09 -23.46
N VAL A 703 -4.00 19.08 -24.23
CA VAL A 703 -3.67 19.20 -25.65
C VAL A 703 -4.52 18.21 -26.43
N LYS A 704 -5.27 18.72 -27.39
CA LYS A 704 -6.13 17.91 -28.26
C LYS A 704 -5.70 18.06 -29.72
N VAL A 705 -5.54 16.95 -30.39
CA VAL A 705 -5.29 16.86 -31.84
C VAL A 705 -6.54 16.32 -32.52
N MET A 706 -7.01 17.01 -33.55
CA MET A 706 -8.00 16.48 -34.48
C MET A 706 -7.27 15.98 -35.72
N ASN A 707 -7.44 14.71 -36.05
CA ASN A 707 -6.90 14.08 -37.24
C ASN A 707 -8.01 13.30 -37.97
N ASN A 708 -8.34 13.67 -39.19
CA ASN A 708 -9.40 13.03 -40.00
C ASN A 708 -10.74 12.95 -39.23
N ASP A 709 -11.18 14.05 -38.61
CA ASP A 709 -12.39 14.15 -37.79
C ASP A 709 -12.40 13.27 -36.52
N LYS A 710 -11.26 12.70 -36.11
CA LYS A 710 -11.06 11.93 -34.90
C LYS A 710 -10.23 12.72 -33.90
N ALA A 711 -10.67 12.76 -32.67
CA ALA A 711 -9.98 13.47 -31.61
C ALA A 711 -9.05 12.55 -30.80
N VAL A 712 -7.83 13.03 -30.53
CA VAL A 712 -6.88 12.42 -29.61
C VAL A 712 -6.43 13.47 -28.59
N SER A 713 -6.57 13.20 -27.31
CA SER A 713 -6.25 14.16 -26.23
C SER A 713 -5.16 13.60 -25.32
N PHE A 714 -4.37 14.50 -24.75
CA PHE A 714 -3.29 14.15 -23.85
C PHE A 714 -3.84 13.56 -22.52
N ASN A 715 -4.80 14.24 -21.90
CA ASN A 715 -5.29 13.83 -20.58
C ASN A 715 -6.80 13.65 -20.52
N ASP A 716 -7.60 14.55 -21.11
CA ASP A 716 -9.05 14.44 -21.07
C ASP A 716 -9.57 13.51 -22.18
N LEU A 717 -9.64 12.22 -21.85
CA LEU A 717 -10.18 11.17 -22.72
C LEU A 717 -11.71 11.12 -22.72
N LYS A 718 -12.40 11.99 -21.96
CA LYS A 718 -13.87 12.09 -21.90
C LYS A 718 -14.42 13.19 -22.81
N GLU A 719 -13.54 13.90 -23.53
CA GLU A 719 -13.86 14.99 -24.45
C GLU A 719 -14.66 16.14 -23.82
N MET A 720 -14.39 16.44 -22.55
CA MET A 720 -15.05 17.48 -21.79
C MET A 720 -14.31 18.84 -21.83
N GLN A 721 -13.23 18.96 -22.59
CA GLN A 721 -12.32 20.12 -22.60
C GLN A 721 -13.05 21.47 -22.77
N GLU A 722 -14.17 21.52 -23.46
CA GLU A 722 -14.90 22.75 -23.73
C GLU A 722 -15.69 23.27 -22.53
N THR A 723 -16.03 22.42 -21.58
CA THR A 723 -16.98 22.71 -20.50
C THR A 723 -16.45 22.44 -19.11
N SER A 724 -15.41 21.63 -18.99
CA SER A 724 -14.85 21.23 -17.70
C SER A 724 -13.35 20.99 -17.78
N SER A 725 -12.61 21.42 -16.76
CA SER A 725 -11.19 21.12 -16.57
C SER A 725 -10.94 19.92 -15.65
N LYS A 726 -11.99 19.16 -15.31
CA LYS A 726 -11.89 18.02 -14.38
C LYS A 726 -10.78 17.03 -14.74
N TYR A 727 -10.57 16.83 -16.05
CA TYR A 727 -9.60 15.87 -16.57
C TYR A 727 -8.39 16.54 -17.23
N TYR A 728 -8.11 17.81 -16.94
CA TYR A 728 -6.89 18.44 -17.39
C TYR A 728 -5.68 17.96 -16.59
N ALA A 729 -4.52 17.82 -17.24
CA ALA A 729 -3.27 17.59 -16.53
C ALA A 729 -2.93 18.77 -15.61
N LYS A 730 -2.31 18.49 -14.48
CA LYS A 730 -1.78 19.49 -13.56
C LYS A 730 -0.42 19.95 -14.03
N ALA A 731 -0.35 21.15 -14.55
CA ALA A 731 0.85 21.75 -15.10
C ALA A 731 1.47 22.72 -14.09
N THR A 732 2.60 22.32 -13.49
CA THR A 732 3.32 23.16 -12.52
C THR A 732 4.39 23.99 -13.21
N LEU A 733 4.32 25.32 -13.04
CA LEU A 733 5.29 26.26 -13.60
C LEU A 733 6.60 26.19 -12.81
N LYS A 734 7.70 25.90 -13.49
CA LYS A 734 9.04 25.81 -12.92
C LYS A 734 9.95 26.89 -13.49
N PRO A 735 11.06 27.24 -12.81
CA PRO A 735 12.08 28.09 -13.38
C PRO A 735 12.59 27.54 -14.71
N GLY A 736 13.07 28.41 -15.58
CA GLY A 736 13.68 28.00 -16.84
C GLY A 736 15.01 27.28 -16.61
N ILE A 737 15.40 26.46 -17.58
CA ILE A 737 16.72 25.83 -17.59
C ILE A 737 17.76 26.89 -17.89
N GLU A 738 18.69 27.11 -16.97
CA GLU A 738 19.83 28.00 -17.16
C GLU A 738 21.00 27.19 -17.73
N LYS A 739 21.74 27.80 -18.64
CA LYS A 739 23.03 27.25 -19.08
C LYS A 739 24.07 27.53 -18.02
N ALA A 740 24.77 26.53 -17.56
CA ALA A 740 25.93 26.73 -16.71
C ALA A 740 27.01 27.53 -17.49
N THR A 741 27.54 28.57 -16.84
CA THR A 741 28.59 29.43 -17.45
C THR A 741 29.91 28.70 -17.45
N LYS A 742 30.69 28.85 -18.54
CA LYS A 742 32.04 28.33 -18.61
C LYS A 742 33.00 29.24 -17.81
N ALA A 743 33.52 28.72 -16.73
CA ALA A 743 34.55 29.37 -15.93
C ALA A 743 35.27 28.33 -15.05
N THR A 744 36.53 28.51 -14.81
CA THR A 744 37.33 27.67 -13.91
C THR A 744 37.39 28.35 -12.54
N VAL A 745 37.09 27.63 -11.49
CA VAL A 745 37.17 28.07 -10.10
C VAL A 745 38.22 27.24 -9.35
N LYS A 746 38.71 27.78 -8.27
CA LYS A 746 39.61 27.05 -7.38
C LYS A 746 38.82 26.40 -6.26
N ILE A 747 39.04 25.12 -6.03
CA ILE A 747 38.40 24.39 -4.93
C ILE A 747 39.32 24.47 -3.70
N ASP A 748 39.18 25.52 -2.93
CA ASP A 748 40.02 25.81 -1.75
C ASP A 748 39.23 26.26 -0.50
N GLY A 749 37.91 26.23 -0.62
CA GLY A 749 37.04 26.60 0.50
C GLY A 749 36.59 28.05 0.49
N GLU A 750 37.03 28.85 -0.46
CA GLU A 750 36.61 30.25 -0.59
C GLU A 750 35.81 30.45 -1.88
N ALA A 751 34.81 31.31 -1.85
CA ALA A 751 34.02 31.61 -3.02
C ALA A 751 34.76 32.58 -3.95
N ASP A 752 35.30 32.09 -5.05
CA ASP A 752 35.87 32.90 -6.12
C ASP A 752 34.86 33.88 -6.72
N SER A 753 35.32 35.03 -7.22
CA SER A 753 34.49 36.00 -7.96
C SER A 753 33.89 35.44 -9.26
N GLU A 754 34.45 34.34 -9.76
CA GLU A 754 33.88 33.61 -10.93
C GLU A 754 32.47 33.12 -10.68
N TRP A 755 32.11 32.78 -9.43
CA TRP A 755 30.76 32.40 -9.04
C TRP A 755 29.70 33.49 -9.20
N ASP A 756 30.12 34.76 -9.32
CA ASP A 756 29.20 35.87 -9.65
C ASP A 756 28.65 35.77 -11.07
N LYS A 757 29.29 34.99 -11.95
CA LYS A 757 28.85 34.73 -13.31
C LYS A 757 27.77 33.65 -13.39
N ALA A 758 27.63 32.85 -12.35
CA ALA A 758 26.61 31.77 -12.31
C ALA A 758 25.30 32.27 -11.73
N VAL A 759 24.21 31.80 -12.29
CA VAL A 759 22.86 32.06 -11.78
C VAL A 759 22.63 31.19 -10.54
N ALA A 760 22.12 31.80 -9.46
CA ALA A 760 21.71 31.06 -8.28
C ALA A 760 20.37 30.33 -8.55
N ILE A 761 20.36 29.05 -8.35
CA ILE A 761 19.19 28.16 -8.51
C ILE A 761 18.65 27.89 -7.11
N PRO A 762 17.52 28.46 -6.72
CA PRO A 762 16.93 28.17 -5.42
C PRO A 762 16.42 26.73 -5.36
N LEU A 763 16.75 26.01 -4.30
CA LEU A 763 16.20 24.68 -4.02
C LEU A 763 14.84 24.87 -3.33
N THR A 764 13.75 24.69 -4.09
CA THR A 764 12.40 25.18 -3.74
C THR A 764 11.49 24.14 -3.12
N ILE A 765 11.83 22.86 -3.16
CA ILE A 765 11.04 21.80 -2.54
C ILE A 765 11.52 21.62 -1.11
N ASN A 766 10.69 22.00 -0.17
CA ASN A 766 11.07 21.97 1.23
C ASN A 766 9.97 21.30 2.07
N LEU A 767 9.69 20.11 1.97
CA LEU A 767 8.68 19.26 2.67
C LEU A 767 8.34 19.64 4.14
N GLY A 768 8.28 20.93 4.46
CA GLY A 768 8.02 21.48 5.80
C GLY A 768 9.27 21.73 6.64
N ALA A 769 10.46 21.48 6.11
CA ALA A 769 11.72 21.82 6.80
C ALA A 769 11.97 23.34 6.82
N LYS A 770 12.62 23.83 7.87
CA LYS A 770 13.05 25.24 7.97
C LYS A 770 14.38 25.48 7.27
N VAL A 771 14.77 24.62 6.35
CA VAL A 771 15.99 24.68 5.58
C VAL A 771 15.76 25.47 4.29
N THR A 772 16.68 26.35 3.92
CA THR A 772 16.70 27.01 2.61
C THR A 772 18.07 26.77 1.97
N ALA A 773 18.07 26.53 0.67
CA ALA A 773 19.31 26.36 -0.06
C ALA A 773 19.23 26.95 -1.45
N ASP A 774 20.37 27.37 -1.99
CA ASP A 774 20.54 27.71 -3.39
C ASP A 774 21.87 27.13 -3.90
N ALA A 775 21.89 26.80 -5.18
CA ALA A 775 23.06 26.23 -5.84
C ALA A 775 23.46 27.05 -7.06
N LYS A 776 24.74 27.05 -7.40
CA LYS A 776 25.34 27.63 -8.60
C LYS A 776 26.14 26.56 -9.31
N VAL A 777 26.14 26.59 -10.64
CA VAL A 777 26.88 25.64 -11.45
C VAL A 777 27.77 26.35 -12.45
N LEU A 778 29.01 25.94 -12.50
CA LEU A 778 30.00 26.37 -13.50
C LEU A 778 30.65 25.11 -14.12
N TRP A 779 31.33 25.31 -15.25
CA TRP A 779 32.02 24.20 -15.91
C TRP A 779 33.27 24.71 -16.66
N ASP A 780 34.23 23.86 -16.83
CA ASP A 780 35.34 24.07 -17.78
C ASP A 780 35.55 22.82 -18.65
N ASP A 781 36.67 22.74 -19.37
CA ASP A 781 36.88 21.61 -20.29
C ASP A 781 37.17 20.28 -19.57
N GLU A 782 37.35 20.29 -18.27
CA GLU A 782 37.74 19.10 -17.48
C GLU A 782 36.76 18.83 -16.33
N ASN A 783 36.00 19.84 -15.84
CA ASN A 783 35.23 19.72 -14.60
C ASN A 783 33.88 20.41 -14.68
N LEU A 784 32.90 19.83 -13.95
CA LEU A 784 31.69 20.49 -13.52
C LEU A 784 31.85 20.94 -12.06
N TYR A 785 31.56 22.19 -11.78
CA TYR A 785 31.65 22.80 -10.46
C TYR A 785 30.28 23.11 -9.93
N VAL A 786 30.00 22.69 -8.71
CA VAL A 786 28.73 22.97 -7.99
C VAL A 786 29.06 23.70 -6.69
N TYR A 787 28.47 24.87 -6.51
CA TYR A 787 28.55 25.63 -5.27
C TYR A 787 27.17 25.78 -4.67
N ALA A 788 26.94 25.31 -3.46
CA ALA A 788 25.66 25.42 -2.80
C ALA A 788 25.78 26.11 -1.44
N THR A 789 24.78 26.96 -1.13
CA THR A 789 24.66 27.57 0.20
C THR A 789 23.41 27.00 0.85
N VAL A 790 23.58 26.35 1.98
CA VAL A 790 22.49 25.76 2.78
C VAL A 790 22.35 26.54 4.08
N LYS A 791 21.13 26.94 4.42
CA LYS A 791 20.78 27.57 5.70
C LYS A 791 19.90 26.61 6.47
N ASP A 792 20.52 25.92 7.40
CA ASP A 792 19.85 24.99 8.30
C ASP A 792 20.00 25.47 9.75
N PRO A 793 18.90 25.63 10.50
CA PRO A 793 18.98 26.05 11.91
C PRO A 793 19.48 24.97 12.86
N VAL A 794 19.54 23.70 12.42
CA VAL A 794 19.95 22.55 13.24
C VAL A 794 20.80 21.62 12.38
N LEU A 795 22.07 21.49 12.68
CA LEU A 795 22.97 20.56 11.99
C LEU A 795 23.05 19.25 12.74
N ASN A 796 22.82 18.13 12.06
CA ASN A 796 22.83 16.80 12.63
C ASN A 796 23.58 15.80 11.74
N LYS A 797 24.50 15.02 12.30
CA LYS A 797 25.16 13.90 11.64
C LYS A 797 25.07 12.58 12.43
N ASP A 798 24.23 12.54 13.47
CA ASP A 798 24.09 11.37 14.35
C ASP A 798 23.34 10.19 13.71
N GLY A 799 22.92 10.32 12.45
CA GLY A 799 22.32 9.23 11.68
C GLY A 799 23.30 8.07 11.48
N GLY A 800 22.83 6.83 11.65
CA GLY A 800 23.66 5.63 11.49
C GLY A 800 24.14 5.39 10.05
N GLU A 801 23.43 5.93 9.06
CA GLU A 801 23.74 5.84 7.63
C GLU A 801 23.96 7.24 7.05
N ALA A 802 24.80 7.34 6.04
CA ALA A 802 25.17 8.63 5.45
C ALA A 802 23.97 9.45 4.94
N TYR A 803 22.93 8.79 4.42
CA TYR A 803 21.71 9.45 3.93
C TYR A 803 20.79 9.97 5.06
N GLN A 804 21.05 9.62 6.30
CA GLN A 804 20.32 10.10 7.49
C GLN A 804 20.99 11.33 8.12
N GLN A 805 22.09 11.78 7.55
CA GLN A 805 22.84 12.95 8.01
C GLN A 805 22.48 14.17 7.18
N ASP A 806 22.61 15.36 7.77
CA ASP A 806 22.50 16.59 7.02
C ASP A 806 23.61 16.68 5.97
N SER A 807 23.20 16.62 4.71
CA SER A 807 24.12 16.52 3.59
C SER A 807 23.60 17.24 2.35
N LEU A 808 24.52 17.61 1.49
CA LEU A 808 24.25 18.05 0.12
C LEU A 808 24.43 16.86 -0.82
N GLU A 809 23.48 16.66 -1.70
CA GLU A 809 23.58 15.65 -2.74
C GLU A 809 23.48 16.27 -4.13
N VAL A 810 24.33 15.81 -5.03
CA VAL A 810 24.32 16.18 -6.45
C VAL A 810 24.15 14.91 -7.26
N PHE A 811 23.14 14.91 -8.11
CA PHE A 811 22.82 13.81 -9.03
C PHE A 811 23.14 14.26 -10.45
N ILE A 812 23.83 13.42 -11.20
CA ILE A 812 24.23 13.69 -12.59
C ILE A 812 23.88 12.49 -13.45
N ASP A 813 23.12 12.72 -14.50
CA ASP A 813 22.87 11.81 -15.61
C ASP A 813 23.76 12.28 -16.76
N GLU A 814 24.92 11.62 -16.98
CA GLU A 814 25.96 12.05 -17.92
C GLU A 814 25.51 11.91 -19.38
N ASN A 815 24.72 10.92 -19.71
CA ASN A 815 24.21 10.69 -21.05
C ASN A 815 22.84 11.36 -21.31
N ASN A 816 22.21 11.92 -20.28
CA ASN A 816 20.87 12.52 -20.32
C ASN A 816 19.81 11.53 -20.83
N ALA A 817 19.94 10.25 -20.47
CA ALA A 817 19.02 9.19 -20.88
C ALA A 817 17.67 9.25 -20.18
N LYS A 818 17.64 9.83 -18.97
CA LYS A 818 16.44 9.96 -18.11
C LYS A 818 15.72 8.63 -17.92
N THR A 819 16.50 7.60 -17.66
CA THR A 819 16.01 6.27 -17.35
C THR A 819 15.26 6.26 -16.01
N GLU A 820 14.30 5.35 -15.83
CA GLU A 820 13.52 5.24 -14.58
C GLU A 820 14.35 4.73 -13.39
N SER A 821 15.52 4.19 -13.65
CA SER A 821 16.50 3.72 -12.65
C SER A 821 17.89 4.13 -13.08
N TYR A 822 18.81 4.26 -12.12
CA TYR A 822 20.22 4.55 -12.41
C TYR A 822 20.79 3.56 -13.42
N ASP A 823 21.48 4.08 -14.42
CA ASP A 823 22.32 3.32 -15.31
C ASP A 823 23.81 3.53 -15.02
N ASP A 824 24.69 2.99 -15.87
CA ASP A 824 26.15 3.02 -15.64
C ASP A 824 26.75 4.45 -15.65
N ASP A 825 26.03 5.38 -16.29
CA ASP A 825 26.44 6.78 -16.47
C ASP A 825 25.87 7.71 -15.39
N ASP A 826 24.92 7.23 -14.56
CA ASP A 826 24.34 7.99 -13.47
C ASP A 826 25.27 8.05 -12.26
N LYS A 827 25.39 9.25 -11.67
CA LYS A 827 26.27 9.48 -10.54
C LYS A 827 25.53 10.20 -9.41
N GLN A 828 25.79 9.76 -8.19
CA GLN A 828 25.34 10.43 -6.96
C GLN A 828 26.55 10.83 -6.13
N TYR A 829 26.64 12.10 -5.80
CA TYR A 829 27.66 12.65 -4.94
C TYR A 829 27.03 13.19 -3.67
N ARG A 830 27.50 12.78 -2.51
CA ARG A 830 27.03 13.23 -1.21
C ARG A 830 28.16 13.76 -0.38
N ILE A 831 27.94 14.90 0.27
CA ILE A 831 28.87 15.50 1.20
C ILE A 831 28.09 16.04 2.41
N ASN A 832 28.49 15.69 3.63
CA ASN A 832 27.91 16.27 4.84
C ASN A 832 28.57 17.59 5.23
N TYR A 833 28.01 18.28 6.20
CA TYR A 833 28.50 19.59 6.62
C TYR A 833 29.92 19.55 7.30
N GLU A 834 30.45 18.39 7.62
CA GLU A 834 31.81 18.20 8.12
C GLU A 834 32.83 17.79 7.04
N ASN A 835 32.40 17.86 5.76
CA ASN A 835 33.22 17.49 4.60
C ASN A 835 33.54 15.98 4.52
N GLU A 836 32.72 15.14 5.11
CA GLU A 836 32.85 13.70 4.95
C GLU A 836 32.07 13.28 3.69
N GLN A 837 32.75 12.59 2.80
CA GLN A 837 32.22 12.19 1.49
C GLN A 837 31.75 10.74 1.52
N CYS A 838 30.60 10.49 0.91
CA CYS A 838 30.17 9.16 0.50
C CYS A 838 29.92 9.19 -1.00
N SER A 839 30.83 8.64 -1.80
CA SER A 839 30.62 8.49 -3.24
C SER A 839 30.87 7.06 -3.67
N PHE A 840 30.13 6.60 -4.66
CA PHE A 840 30.36 5.30 -5.32
C PHE A 840 31.38 5.40 -6.48
N SER A 841 32.02 6.56 -6.70
CA SER A 841 33.10 6.75 -7.69
C SER A 841 34.08 7.84 -7.27
N GLU A 842 35.34 7.71 -7.70
CA GLU A 842 36.46 8.63 -7.36
C GLU A 842 36.25 10.05 -7.90
N LEU A 843 35.89 11.01 -7.04
CA LEU A 843 36.00 12.47 -7.34
C LEU A 843 36.23 13.26 -6.07
N SER A 844 36.95 14.39 -6.19
CA SER A 844 37.30 15.25 -5.04
C SER A 844 36.23 16.33 -4.85
N LEU A 845 35.40 16.21 -3.79
CA LEU A 845 34.49 17.27 -3.33
C LEU A 845 35.06 17.93 -2.07
N TYR A 846 34.85 19.22 -1.87
CA TYR A 846 35.18 19.94 -0.64
C TYR A 846 33.98 20.79 -0.20
N CYS A 847 33.62 20.70 1.07
CA CYS A 847 32.66 21.59 1.73
C CYS A 847 33.40 22.73 2.41
N VAL A 848 32.82 23.92 2.44
CA VAL A 848 33.37 25.13 3.12
C VAL A 848 32.39 25.59 4.20
#